data_86a843e578766d30bcfc61d64256dc0c
#
_entry.id   86a843e578766d30bcfc61d64256dc0c
#
_cell.length_a   1.000
_cell.length_b   1.000
_cell.length_c   1.000
_cell.angle_alpha   90.00
_cell.angle_beta   90.00
_cell.angle_gamma   90.00
#
_symmetry.space_group_name_H-M   'P 1'
#
loop_
_entity.id
_entity.type
_entity.pdbx_description
1 polymer ?
#
loop_
_entity_poly.entity_id
_entity_poly.type
_entity_poly.pdbx_seq_one_letter_code
_entity_poly.pdbx_strand_id
1 'polypeptide(L)'
;MKSERIPVKSFSADNGFIGKMQKLVREEVLPYQYNILNDAIPGIEKSHAIENIRLAAEKLRGKDVKPDEFYGMVFQDSDVAKWIEAAAYALAAGEDPELEKAVDETIQLYGASQHEDGYVDSYFTVKCPDKMWTNICDAHELYCAGHMMEAAVAYYEVTGKRELLDIMSKSADCIYEQFMKKNTRAYPGHPEVELALMRLWRATGNEKYKELAKHFVDVRGQAPNYFVEEKKNRGWNVWDGTEELNTDYTQSTLPVREQKDAVGHAVRAVYLYTGMADVAKETQDETLLAACRNLWESITKRRMYITGGIGSTFMGEAFTVDYDLPNDTVYAETCASIGLMFFAKKMLENEHRGEYADVMERAFYNTVLAGMQLDGKRFFYVNPLEVVPGISGKAVTHRAALPTRPQWYACACCPPNVARMVSSFGSYAYSENDDTFFIDLYAGGTVKTEKGITLTCETDFPHGGTAKYTIKGEAETTVAIRIPAWSEKSLLTVNGEAVDLNAVTKDGYAYITRAWKDGDTLALTMDMTPHVVYASAKIAADSGKVCVQRGALVYCAEEVDNGKVLPLYVKAGAEPKALDFEPETLGGIVPVEIAGCAQQDIDTLYSTKAPKFVEKTIRLIPYYTWANRGENQMRVWLPVK
;
A
#
# COMPACT_ATOMS: atom_id res chain seq x y z
N MET A 1 -20.35 -0.75 -12.85
CA MET A 1 -21.11 -1.68 -11.97
C MET A 1 -20.51 -1.52 -10.58
N LYS A 2 -21.32 -1.17 -9.59
CA LYS A 2 -20.84 -0.99 -8.20
C LYS A 2 -20.69 -2.36 -7.52
N SER A 3 -19.71 -2.47 -6.64
CA SER A 3 -19.47 -3.66 -5.81
C SER A 3 -19.01 -3.26 -4.41
N GLU A 4 -18.94 -4.22 -3.51
CA GLU A 4 -18.38 -4.08 -2.17
C GLU A 4 -17.24 -5.08 -1.97
N ARG A 5 -16.25 -4.74 -1.15
CA ARG A 5 -15.26 -5.72 -0.70
C ARG A 5 -15.92 -6.81 0.14
N ILE A 6 -15.38 -8.01 0.09
CA ILE A 6 -15.84 -9.07 1.02
C ILE A 6 -15.28 -8.80 2.44
N PRO A 7 -15.98 -9.25 3.48
CA PRO A 7 -15.43 -9.26 4.85
C PRO A 7 -14.13 -10.07 4.93
N VAL A 8 -13.16 -9.61 5.74
CA VAL A 8 -11.86 -10.30 5.88
C VAL A 8 -12.03 -11.77 6.29
N LYS A 9 -12.98 -12.08 7.16
CA LYS A 9 -13.31 -13.45 7.59
C LYS A 9 -13.87 -14.35 6.48
N SER A 10 -14.30 -13.78 5.36
CA SER A 10 -14.84 -14.57 4.24
C SER A 10 -13.75 -15.30 3.47
N PHE A 11 -12.48 -14.89 3.59
CA PHE A 11 -11.34 -15.53 2.94
C PHE A 11 -10.40 -16.18 3.96
N SER A 12 -9.98 -17.40 3.67
CA SER A 12 -8.95 -18.13 4.42
C SER A 12 -7.91 -18.63 3.43
N ALA A 13 -6.69 -18.10 3.52
CA ALA A 13 -5.59 -18.54 2.68
C ALA A 13 -5.12 -19.96 3.02
N ASP A 14 -4.64 -20.67 1.99
CA ASP A 14 -3.96 -21.96 2.14
C ASP A 14 -2.46 -21.78 2.46
N ASN A 15 -1.64 -22.83 2.25
CA ASN A 15 -0.19 -22.75 2.39
C ASN A 15 0.54 -22.26 1.12
N GLY A 16 -0.17 -21.66 0.17
CA GLY A 16 0.39 -21.05 -1.04
C GLY A 16 1.14 -19.75 -0.74
N PHE A 17 1.44 -18.99 -1.78
CA PHE A 17 2.25 -17.76 -1.66
C PHE A 17 1.67 -16.76 -0.67
N ILE A 18 0.39 -16.41 -0.81
CA ILE A 18 -0.28 -15.44 0.08
C ILE A 18 -0.35 -15.96 1.51
N GLY A 19 -0.70 -17.24 1.71
CA GLY A 19 -0.77 -17.83 3.04
C GLY A 19 0.58 -17.85 3.76
N LYS A 20 1.69 -18.09 3.03
CA LYS A 20 3.05 -17.99 3.58
C LYS A 20 3.37 -16.55 4.01
N MET A 21 2.98 -15.54 3.22
CA MET A 21 3.18 -14.13 3.58
C MET A 21 2.33 -13.74 4.80
N GLN A 22 1.08 -14.16 4.87
CA GLN A 22 0.21 -13.91 6.03
C GLN A 22 0.72 -14.62 7.30
N LYS A 23 1.23 -15.85 7.14
CA LYS A 23 1.87 -16.58 8.23
C LYS A 23 3.11 -15.87 8.76
N LEU A 24 3.98 -15.38 7.85
CA LEU A 24 5.16 -14.59 8.21
C LEU A 24 4.76 -13.33 8.99
N VAL A 25 3.72 -12.62 8.54
CA VAL A 25 3.22 -11.44 9.25
C VAL A 25 2.74 -11.80 10.64
N ARG A 26 1.94 -12.85 10.79
CA ARG A 26 1.37 -13.25 12.07
C ARG A 26 2.43 -13.75 13.05
N GLU A 27 3.36 -14.61 12.60
CA GLU A 27 4.29 -15.33 13.47
C GLU A 27 5.58 -14.55 13.76
N GLU A 28 6.02 -13.68 12.84
CA GLU A 28 7.28 -12.96 12.97
C GLU A 28 7.11 -11.43 13.03
N VAL A 29 6.35 -10.85 12.08
CA VAL A 29 6.28 -9.38 11.94
C VAL A 29 5.51 -8.74 13.10
N LEU A 30 4.33 -9.24 13.43
CA LEU A 30 3.49 -8.65 14.49
C LEU A 30 4.14 -8.75 15.88
N PRO A 31 4.71 -9.89 16.30
CA PRO A 31 5.45 -9.95 17.57
C PRO A 31 6.68 -9.05 17.58
N TYR A 32 7.42 -8.97 16.46
CA TYR A 32 8.58 -8.10 16.32
C TYR A 32 8.19 -6.62 16.46
N GLN A 33 7.16 -6.18 15.74
CA GLN A 33 6.66 -4.81 15.81
C GLN A 33 6.13 -4.47 17.22
N TYR A 34 5.38 -5.35 17.87
CA TYR A 34 4.90 -5.14 19.23
C TYR A 34 6.05 -4.90 20.22
N ASN A 35 7.11 -5.70 20.10
CA ASN A 35 8.30 -5.51 20.94
C ASN A 35 9.00 -4.17 20.68
N ILE A 36 9.03 -3.69 19.42
CA ILE A 36 9.60 -2.37 19.10
C ILE A 36 8.70 -1.24 19.64
N LEU A 37 7.38 -1.33 19.46
CA LEU A 37 6.43 -0.33 19.96
C LEU A 37 6.49 -0.18 21.49
N ASN A 38 6.95 -1.24 22.19
CA ASN A 38 7.22 -1.26 23.63
C ASN A 38 8.69 -0.98 24.01
N ASP A 39 9.55 -0.60 23.06
CA ASP A 39 11.00 -0.38 23.28
C ASP A 39 11.74 -1.63 23.84
N ALA A 40 11.22 -2.82 23.62
CA ALA A 40 11.73 -4.07 24.21
C ALA A 40 12.96 -4.66 23.49
N ILE A 41 13.36 -4.12 22.32
CA ILE A 41 14.49 -4.63 21.53
C ILE A 41 15.67 -3.68 21.61
N PRO A 42 16.76 -4.04 22.31
CA PRO A 42 17.95 -3.20 22.44
C PRO A 42 18.66 -2.97 21.10
N GLY A 43 19.23 -1.77 20.90
CA GLY A 43 20.08 -1.45 19.75
C GLY A 43 19.33 -1.14 18.45
N ILE A 44 18.00 -1.06 18.51
CA ILE A 44 17.13 -0.63 17.41
C ILE A 44 16.67 0.82 17.68
N GLU A 45 16.33 1.56 16.62
CA GLU A 45 15.70 2.89 16.76
C GLU A 45 14.46 2.79 17.67
N LYS A 46 14.40 3.68 18.65
CA LYS A 46 13.35 3.68 19.68
C LYS A 46 12.01 4.16 19.09
N SER A 47 10.93 3.44 19.38
CA SER A 47 9.58 3.83 19.00
C SER A 47 8.88 4.67 20.07
N HIS A 48 8.84 4.17 21.29
CA HIS A 48 8.16 4.76 22.44
C HIS A 48 6.64 4.94 22.29
N ALA A 49 6.04 4.38 21.24
CA ALA A 49 4.66 4.68 20.88
C ALA A 49 3.66 4.24 21.96
N ILE A 50 3.81 3.03 22.51
CA ILE A 50 2.92 2.53 23.58
C ILE A 50 3.18 3.29 24.88
N GLU A 51 4.44 3.65 25.19
CA GLU A 51 4.76 4.43 26.36
C GLU A 51 4.20 5.86 26.31
N ASN A 52 4.21 6.51 25.14
CA ASN A 52 3.57 7.81 24.95
C ASN A 52 2.07 7.77 25.29
N ILE A 53 1.36 6.72 24.87
CA ILE A 53 -0.05 6.52 25.24
C ILE A 53 -0.20 6.31 26.75
N ARG A 54 0.73 5.57 27.39
CA ARG A 54 0.75 5.38 28.86
C ARG A 54 0.94 6.70 29.58
N LEU A 55 1.89 7.52 29.15
CA LEU A 55 2.15 8.86 29.71
C LEU A 55 0.91 9.75 29.58
N ALA A 56 0.22 9.73 28.45
CA ALA A 56 -1.03 10.45 28.26
C ALA A 56 -2.12 9.99 29.26
N ALA A 57 -2.31 8.67 29.39
CA ALA A 57 -3.26 8.12 30.37
C ALA A 57 -2.91 8.48 31.83
N GLU A 58 -1.64 8.48 32.17
CA GLU A 58 -1.15 8.87 33.50
C GLU A 58 -1.38 10.35 33.79
N LYS A 59 -1.12 11.21 32.80
CA LYS A 59 -1.37 12.65 32.90
C LYS A 59 -2.85 12.97 33.12
N LEU A 60 -3.74 12.28 32.41
CA LEU A 60 -5.20 12.44 32.61
C LEU A 60 -5.68 11.97 33.99
N ARG A 61 -4.94 11.05 34.63
CA ARG A 61 -5.19 10.62 36.02
C ARG A 61 -4.58 11.57 37.06
N GLY A 62 -3.98 12.69 36.65
CA GLY A 62 -3.42 13.71 37.52
C GLY A 62 -1.96 13.47 37.95
N LYS A 63 -1.23 12.54 37.32
CA LYS A 63 0.21 12.40 37.53
C LYS A 63 0.96 13.58 36.89
N ASP A 64 2.08 13.96 37.48
CA ASP A 64 2.97 15.02 37.01
C ASP A 64 3.86 14.49 35.85
N VAL A 65 3.27 14.33 34.66
CA VAL A 65 3.99 13.93 33.44
C VAL A 65 4.55 15.18 32.75
N LYS A 66 5.85 15.19 32.48
CA LYS A 66 6.54 16.32 31.84
C LYS A 66 6.46 16.24 30.31
N PRO A 67 6.45 17.39 29.59
CA PRO A 67 6.42 17.42 28.14
C PRO A 67 7.60 16.73 27.44
N ASP A 68 8.77 16.70 28.07
CA ASP A 68 10.00 16.09 27.55
C ASP A 68 10.07 14.56 27.76
N GLU A 69 9.12 13.98 28.48
CA GLU A 69 8.96 12.53 28.57
C GLU A 69 8.38 11.93 27.28
N PHE A 70 7.64 12.71 26.48
CA PHE A 70 7.19 12.29 25.15
C PHE A 70 8.38 12.13 24.20
N TYR A 71 8.47 10.99 23.50
CA TYR A 71 9.51 10.72 22.52
C TYR A 71 8.92 10.38 21.15
N GLY A 72 9.60 10.80 20.10
CA GLY A 72 9.25 10.47 18.71
C GLY A 72 8.47 11.55 17.99
N MET A 73 7.78 11.14 16.95
CA MET A 73 7.07 12.01 16.01
C MET A 73 5.67 12.35 16.50
N VAL A 74 5.11 13.47 16.04
CA VAL A 74 3.76 13.93 16.37
C VAL A 74 2.65 12.93 15.98
N PHE A 75 2.93 12.00 15.08
CA PHE A 75 2.00 10.99 14.59
C PHE A 75 2.26 9.57 15.13
N GLN A 76 2.99 9.44 16.23
CA GLN A 76 3.44 8.15 16.75
C GLN A 76 2.29 7.19 17.09
N ASP A 77 1.13 7.70 17.52
CA ASP A 77 -0.06 6.90 17.81
C ASP A 77 -0.54 6.09 16.59
N SER A 78 -0.28 6.57 15.38
CA SER A 78 -0.67 5.88 14.15
C SER A 78 0.07 4.56 13.92
N ASP A 79 1.27 4.37 14.49
CA ASP A 79 2.02 3.13 14.39
C ASP A 79 1.33 2.03 15.20
N VAL A 80 0.85 2.39 16.41
CA VAL A 80 0.05 1.49 17.26
C VAL A 80 -1.28 1.15 16.58
N ALA A 81 -1.94 2.13 15.98
CA ALA A 81 -3.20 1.93 15.27
C ALA A 81 -3.06 0.92 14.12
N LYS A 82 -2.05 1.10 13.26
CA LYS A 82 -1.80 0.19 12.13
C LYS A 82 -1.41 -1.22 12.61
N TRP A 83 -0.67 -1.32 13.72
CA TRP A 83 -0.35 -2.61 14.34
C TRP A 83 -1.61 -3.32 14.86
N ILE A 84 -2.52 -2.61 15.55
CA ILE A 84 -3.81 -3.17 15.99
C ILE A 84 -4.63 -3.64 14.78
N GLU A 85 -4.69 -2.85 13.71
CA GLU A 85 -5.43 -3.22 12.50
C GLU A 85 -4.84 -4.48 11.85
N ALA A 86 -3.51 -4.57 11.72
CA ALA A 86 -2.83 -5.75 11.20
C ALA A 86 -3.06 -6.99 12.06
N ALA A 87 -3.00 -6.83 13.40
CA ALA A 87 -3.28 -7.88 14.35
C ALA A 87 -4.75 -8.35 14.25
N ALA A 88 -5.70 -7.43 14.11
CA ALA A 88 -7.10 -7.76 13.90
C ALA A 88 -7.29 -8.66 12.66
N TYR A 89 -6.67 -8.29 11.54
CA TYR A 89 -6.75 -9.10 10.32
C TYR A 89 -6.03 -10.45 10.45
N ALA A 90 -4.94 -10.53 11.21
CA ALA A 90 -4.25 -11.79 11.47
C ALA A 90 -5.12 -12.73 12.32
N LEU A 91 -5.88 -12.20 13.29
CA LEU A 91 -6.85 -12.96 14.09
C LEU A 91 -8.03 -13.53 13.26
N ALA A 92 -8.33 -12.92 12.10
CA ALA A 92 -9.33 -13.49 11.19
C ALA A 92 -8.88 -14.82 10.57
N ALA A 93 -7.58 -15.07 10.47
CA ALA A 93 -7.02 -16.31 9.92
C ALA A 93 -7.02 -17.49 10.93
N GLY A 94 -7.21 -17.23 12.22
CA GLY A 94 -7.28 -18.25 13.26
C GLY A 94 -7.06 -17.68 14.67
N GLU A 95 -7.47 -18.42 15.67
CA GLU A 95 -7.32 -18.04 17.07
C GLU A 95 -5.84 -17.87 17.46
N ASP A 96 -5.54 -16.77 18.14
CA ASP A 96 -4.24 -16.45 18.75
C ASP A 96 -4.49 -15.68 20.05
N PRO A 97 -4.67 -16.40 21.19
CA PRO A 97 -5.03 -15.77 22.47
C PRO A 97 -3.97 -14.80 23.00
N GLU A 98 -2.68 -15.03 22.67
CA GLU A 98 -1.60 -14.14 23.12
C GLU A 98 -1.63 -12.82 22.33
N LEU A 99 -1.81 -12.87 21.02
CA LEU A 99 -1.96 -11.70 20.18
C LEU A 99 -3.23 -10.93 20.55
N GLU A 100 -4.37 -11.63 20.71
CA GLU A 100 -5.64 -11.00 21.10
C GLU A 100 -5.53 -10.30 22.45
N LYS A 101 -4.88 -10.92 23.45
CA LYS A 101 -4.62 -10.30 24.75
C LYS A 101 -3.75 -9.06 24.64
N ALA A 102 -2.68 -9.08 23.84
CA ALA A 102 -1.81 -7.92 23.64
C ALA A 102 -2.57 -6.75 22.99
N VAL A 103 -3.47 -7.05 22.07
CA VAL A 103 -4.36 -6.04 21.44
C VAL A 103 -5.34 -5.48 22.48
N ASP A 104 -6.01 -6.32 23.25
CA ASP A 104 -6.96 -5.88 24.29
C ASP A 104 -6.28 -4.98 25.34
N GLU A 105 -5.11 -5.37 25.83
CA GLU A 105 -4.33 -4.56 26.79
C GLU A 105 -3.95 -3.19 26.20
N THR A 106 -3.57 -3.15 24.91
CA THR A 106 -3.25 -1.92 24.20
C THR A 106 -4.49 -1.03 24.01
N ILE A 107 -5.64 -1.62 23.70
CA ILE A 107 -6.92 -0.91 23.56
C ILE A 107 -7.34 -0.29 24.91
N GLN A 108 -7.23 -1.04 26.01
CA GLN A 108 -7.53 -0.51 27.35
C GLN A 108 -6.63 0.66 27.72
N LEU A 109 -5.35 0.58 27.37
CA LEU A 109 -4.41 1.66 27.61
C LEU A 109 -4.77 2.90 26.78
N TYR A 110 -5.10 2.70 25.50
CA TYR A 110 -5.51 3.79 24.60
C TYR A 110 -6.82 4.45 25.07
N GLY A 111 -7.82 3.65 25.49
CA GLY A 111 -9.05 4.17 26.09
C GLY A 111 -8.82 4.99 27.35
N ALA A 112 -7.84 4.60 28.18
CA ALA A 112 -7.46 5.34 29.37
C ALA A 112 -6.78 6.70 29.08
N SER A 113 -6.29 6.92 27.85
CA SER A 113 -5.72 8.18 27.37
C SER A 113 -6.74 9.10 26.69
N GLN A 114 -8.02 8.73 26.63
CA GLN A 114 -9.08 9.54 26.05
C GLN A 114 -9.63 10.56 27.05
N HIS A 115 -9.73 11.82 26.62
CA HIS A 115 -10.35 12.90 27.38
C HIS A 115 -11.88 12.70 27.53
N GLU A 116 -12.48 13.40 28.49
CA GLU A 116 -13.92 13.30 28.76
C GLU A 116 -14.78 13.72 27.57
N ASP A 117 -14.34 14.65 26.74
CA ASP A 117 -15.02 15.10 25.53
C ASP A 117 -14.84 14.19 24.32
N GLY A 118 -14.01 13.15 24.45
CA GLY A 118 -13.70 12.20 23.39
C GLY A 118 -12.39 12.45 22.63
N TYR A 119 -11.72 13.57 22.87
CA TYR A 119 -10.41 13.82 22.28
C TYR A 119 -9.39 12.74 22.69
N VAL A 120 -8.54 12.31 21.77
CA VAL A 120 -7.46 11.38 22.05
C VAL A 120 -6.29 11.59 21.09
N ASP A 121 -5.12 11.92 21.64
CA ASP A 121 -3.85 12.07 20.95
C ASP A 121 -2.74 12.19 22.02
N SER A 122 -1.75 11.30 21.98
CA SER A 122 -0.73 11.25 23.03
C SER A 122 0.22 12.43 22.97
N TYR A 123 0.59 12.89 21.77
CA TYR A 123 1.50 14.04 21.61
C TYR A 123 0.92 15.31 22.25
N PHE A 124 -0.31 15.66 21.89
CA PHE A 124 -0.95 16.86 22.44
C PHE A 124 -1.22 16.72 23.93
N THR A 125 -1.76 15.57 24.34
CA THR A 125 -2.05 15.34 25.77
C THR A 125 -0.81 15.48 26.64
N VAL A 126 0.33 14.93 26.22
CA VAL A 126 1.57 14.99 27.01
C VAL A 126 2.32 16.31 26.82
N LYS A 127 2.54 16.71 25.57
CA LYS A 127 3.55 17.73 25.21
C LYS A 127 3.00 19.15 25.18
N CYS A 128 1.80 19.35 24.62
CA CYS A 128 1.26 20.70 24.42
C CYS A 128 -0.28 20.74 24.40
N PRO A 129 -0.94 20.46 25.54
CA PRO A 129 -2.41 20.36 25.60
C PRO A 129 -3.14 21.67 25.25
N ASP A 130 -2.48 22.81 25.39
CA ASP A 130 -2.98 24.12 25.00
C ASP A 130 -2.99 24.36 23.47
N LYS A 131 -2.43 23.44 22.69
CA LYS A 131 -2.30 23.53 21.22
C LYS A 131 -3.23 22.61 20.44
N MET A 132 -4.07 21.82 21.10
CA MET A 132 -5.04 20.93 20.45
C MET A 132 -5.85 21.69 19.39
N TRP A 133 -6.02 21.10 18.20
CA TRP A 133 -6.78 21.65 17.06
C TRP A 133 -6.26 22.99 16.48
N THR A 134 -5.04 23.41 16.81
CA THR A 134 -4.53 24.72 16.36
C THR A 134 -3.53 24.64 15.19
N ASN A 135 -3.09 23.44 14.82
CA ASN A 135 -2.23 23.18 13.66
C ASN A 135 -2.69 21.93 12.91
N ILE A 136 -3.81 22.05 12.21
CA ILE A 136 -4.41 20.92 11.48
C ILE A 136 -3.56 20.53 10.25
N CYS A 137 -2.83 21.49 9.69
CA CYS A 137 -1.97 21.28 8.54
C CYS A 137 -0.85 20.26 8.80
N ASP A 138 -0.16 20.36 9.95
CA ASP A 138 1.08 19.61 10.19
C ASP A 138 1.01 18.64 11.36
N ALA A 139 0.09 18.82 12.31
CA ALA A 139 0.12 18.14 13.61
C ALA A 139 -0.49 16.73 13.65
N HIS A 140 -1.07 16.26 12.57
CA HIS A 140 -1.52 14.88 12.36
C HIS A 140 -2.60 14.34 13.33
N GLU A 141 -3.29 15.18 14.11
CA GLU A 141 -4.36 14.74 15.04
C GLU A 141 -5.43 13.91 14.31
N LEU A 142 -5.93 14.42 13.16
CA LEU A 142 -6.94 13.73 12.35
C LEU A 142 -6.38 12.47 11.66
N TYR A 143 -5.09 12.44 11.33
CA TYR A 143 -4.42 11.27 10.79
C TYR A 143 -4.34 10.12 11.81
N CYS A 144 -3.91 10.42 13.04
CA CYS A 144 -3.85 9.46 14.12
C CYS A 144 -5.24 8.92 14.48
N ALA A 145 -6.24 9.83 14.59
CA ALA A 145 -7.63 9.43 14.82
C ALA A 145 -8.17 8.54 13.69
N GLY A 146 -7.89 8.88 12.43
CA GLY A 146 -8.31 8.09 11.27
C GLY A 146 -7.76 6.66 11.30
N HIS A 147 -6.45 6.49 11.48
CA HIS A 147 -5.86 5.16 11.58
C HIS A 147 -6.42 4.34 12.75
N MET A 148 -6.69 4.98 13.89
CA MET A 148 -7.29 4.27 15.02
C MET A 148 -8.77 3.91 14.77
N MET A 149 -9.52 4.73 14.01
CA MET A 149 -10.87 4.37 13.54
C MET A 149 -10.83 3.16 12.60
N GLU A 150 -9.86 3.08 11.68
CA GLU A 150 -9.65 1.91 10.82
C GLU A 150 -9.37 0.66 11.65
N ALA A 151 -8.46 0.75 12.63
CA ALA A 151 -8.16 -0.33 13.56
C ALA A 151 -9.40 -0.76 14.37
N ALA A 152 -10.20 0.21 14.83
CA ALA A 152 -11.41 -0.05 15.60
C ALA A 152 -12.46 -0.84 14.81
N VAL A 153 -12.68 -0.44 13.56
CA VAL A 153 -13.61 -1.17 12.67
C VAL A 153 -13.07 -2.55 12.36
N ALA A 154 -11.78 -2.70 12.04
CA ALA A 154 -11.17 -3.99 11.75
C ALA A 154 -11.28 -4.95 12.94
N TYR A 155 -10.98 -4.48 14.15
CA TYR A 155 -11.05 -5.31 15.36
C TYR A 155 -12.48 -5.72 15.68
N TYR A 156 -13.45 -4.81 15.52
CA TYR A 156 -14.87 -5.11 15.69
C TYR A 156 -15.38 -6.12 14.65
N GLU A 157 -15.07 -5.95 13.37
CA GLU A 157 -15.47 -6.85 12.28
C GLU A 157 -14.93 -8.27 12.51
N VAL A 158 -13.72 -8.39 13.09
CA VAL A 158 -13.09 -9.69 13.32
C VAL A 158 -13.52 -10.33 14.64
N THR A 159 -13.53 -9.60 15.75
CA THR A 159 -13.75 -10.18 17.08
C THR A 159 -15.16 -9.99 17.61
N GLY A 160 -15.91 -9.02 17.11
CA GLY A 160 -17.18 -8.57 17.67
C GLY A 160 -17.03 -7.69 18.92
N LYS A 161 -15.82 -7.45 19.42
CA LYS A 161 -15.55 -6.61 20.60
C LYS A 161 -15.71 -5.14 20.23
N ARG A 162 -16.46 -4.40 21.03
CA ARG A 162 -16.84 -3.01 20.74
C ARG A 162 -15.96 -1.95 21.41
N GLU A 163 -15.11 -2.33 22.34
CA GLU A 163 -14.40 -1.38 23.21
C GLU A 163 -13.67 -0.28 22.39
N LEU A 164 -12.82 -0.66 21.43
CA LEU A 164 -12.13 0.31 20.59
C LEU A 164 -13.10 1.06 19.66
N LEU A 165 -14.13 0.38 19.14
CA LEU A 165 -15.17 1.02 18.31
C LEU A 165 -15.91 2.10 19.08
N ASP A 166 -16.23 1.88 20.34
CA ASP A 166 -16.93 2.84 21.19
C ASP A 166 -16.02 4.03 21.57
N ILE A 167 -14.74 3.78 21.86
CA ILE A 167 -13.71 4.83 22.06
C ILE A 167 -13.61 5.71 20.80
N MET A 168 -13.49 5.12 19.63
CA MET A 168 -13.31 5.88 18.39
C MET A 168 -14.60 6.50 17.88
N SER A 169 -15.77 5.97 18.20
CA SER A 169 -17.05 6.64 17.97
C SER A 169 -17.16 7.93 18.79
N LYS A 170 -16.73 7.90 20.05
CA LYS A 170 -16.68 9.09 20.90
C LYS A 170 -15.66 10.11 20.36
N SER A 171 -14.51 9.65 19.86
CA SER A 171 -13.53 10.53 19.21
C SER A 171 -14.11 11.17 17.93
N ALA A 172 -14.80 10.39 17.09
CA ALA A 172 -15.45 10.90 15.88
C ALA A 172 -16.55 11.93 16.20
N ASP A 173 -17.30 11.74 17.29
CA ASP A 173 -18.27 12.73 17.78
C ASP A 173 -17.57 14.03 18.25
N CYS A 174 -16.43 13.94 18.94
CA CYS A 174 -15.61 15.10 19.31
C CYS A 174 -15.12 15.87 18.07
N ILE A 175 -14.63 15.14 17.04
CA ILE A 175 -14.21 15.73 15.77
C ILE A 175 -15.41 16.38 15.05
N TYR A 176 -16.59 15.75 15.06
CA TYR A 176 -17.80 16.32 14.49
C TYR A 176 -18.20 17.63 15.17
N GLU A 177 -18.18 17.68 16.51
CA GLU A 177 -18.44 18.92 17.26
C GLU A 177 -17.43 20.02 16.92
N GLN A 178 -16.13 19.66 16.79
CA GLN A 178 -15.07 20.62 16.48
C GLN A 178 -15.20 21.20 15.06
N PHE A 179 -15.45 20.37 14.04
CA PHE A 179 -15.35 20.79 12.65
C PHE A 179 -16.70 21.09 11.99
N MET A 180 -17.78 20.40 12.37
CA MET A 180 -19.12 20.64 11.82
C MET A 180 -19.91 21.68 12.61
N LYS A 181 -19.96 21.55 13.95
CA LYS A 181 -20.79 22.46 14.79
C LYS A 181 -20.20 23.85 14.92
N LYS A 182 -18.87 23.96 15.00
CA LYS A 182 -18.19 25.26 15.02
C LYS A 182 -18.05 25.88 13.63
N ASN A 183 -18.60 25.22 12.59
CA ASN A 183 -18.61 25.69 11.21
C ASN A 183 -17.21 26.10 10.70
N THR A 184 -16.22 25.23 10.89
CA THR A 184 -14.86 25.48 10.43
C THR A 184 -14.71 25.07 8.97
N ARG A 185 -13.79 25.72 8.24
CA ARG A 185 -13.37 25.31 6.90
C ARG A 185 -12.08 24.47 6.92
N ALA A 186 -11.71 23.99 8.10
CA ALA A 186 -10.54 23.15 8.29
C ALA A 186 -10.76 21.77 7.69
N TYR A 187 -9.69 21.17 7.22
CA TYR A 187 -9.62 19.80 6.69
C TYR A 187 -8.28 19.18 7.07
N PRO A 188 -8.14 17.83 7.07
CA PRO A 188 -6.91 17.17 7.50
C PRO A 188 -5.71 17.60 6.67
N GLY A 189 -4.58 17.91 7.30
CA GLY A 189 -3.34 18.17 6.61
C GLY A 189 -2.82 16.91 5.93
N HIS A 190 -2.75 15.81 6.68
CA HIS A 190 -2.57 14.47 6.12
C HIS A 190 -3.93 13.77 6.05
N PRO A 191 -4.48 13.54 4.85
CA PRO A 191 -5.70 12.76 4.67
C PRO A 191 -5.54 11.34 5.21
N GLU A 192 -6.56 10.86 5.88
CA GLU A 192 -6.76 9.53 6.40
C GLU A 192 -8.16 9.43 7.03
N VAL A 193 -8.52 10.43 7.81
CA VAL A 193 -9.79 10.42 8.55
C VAL A 193 -11.00 10.37 7.62
N GLU A 194 -10.89 10.88 6.39
CA GLU A 194 -11.97 10.84 5.39
C GLU A 194 -12.37 9.41 5.05
N LEU A 195 -11.39 8.56 4.74
CA LEU A 195 -11.65 7.15 4.43
C LEU A 195 -12.04 6.34 5.68
N ALA A 196 -11.45 6.65 6.83
CA ALA A 196 -11.74 6.00 8.09
C ALA A 196 -13.17 6.30 8.58
N LEU A 197 -13.64 7.54 8.47
CA LEU A 197 -15.01 7.93 8.79
C LEU A 197 -16.04 7.20 7.93
N MET A 198 -15.75 6.97 6.64
CA MET A 198 -16.63 6.17 5.77
C MET A 198 -16.72 4.72 6.24
N ARG A 199 -15.62 4.12 6.70
CA ARG A 199 -15.64 2.77 7.31
C ARG A 199 -16.40 2.77 8.64
N LEU A 200 -16.16 3.76 9.50
CA LEU A 200 -16.83 3.88 10.79
C LEU A 200 -18.34 4.08 10.61
N TRP A 201 -18.76 4.88 9.60
CA TRP A 201 -20.16 5.02 9.23
C TRP A 201 -20.80 3.66 8.87
N ARG A 202 -20.17 2.86 8.02
CA ARG A 202 -20.68 1.52 7.64
C ARG A 202 -20.79 0.60 8.84
N ALA A 203 -19.83 0.63 9.76
CA ALA A 203 -19.82 -0.22 10.95
C ALA A 203 -20.87 0.17 12.01
N THR A 204 -21.21 1.47 12.09
CA THR A 204 -22.07 2.01 13.16
C THR A 204 -23.46 2.45 12.69
N GLY A 205 -23.63 2.73 11.40
CA GLY A 205 -24.84 3.35 10.85
C GLY A 205 -25.02 4.83 11.21
N ASN A 206 -24.04 5.49 11.84
CA ASN A 206 -24.14 6.88 12.25
C ASN A 206 -23.84 7.85 11.10
N GLU A 207 -24.87 8.44 10.52
CA GLU A 207 -24.79 9.35 9.36
C GLU A 207 -23.87 10.56 9.57
N LYS A 208 -23.65 11.02 10.80
CA LYS A 208 -22.71 12.12 11.09
C LYS A 208 -21.30 11.84 10.54
N TYR A 209 -20.86 10.60 10.55
CA TYR A 209 -19.50 10.25 10.12
C TYR A 209 -19.35 10.37 8.59
N LYS A 210 -20.36 9.96 7.83
CA LYS A 210 -20.40 10.19 6.38
C LYS A 210 -20.50 11.69 6.04
N GLU A 211 -21.31 12.44 6.78
CA GLU A 211 -21.41 13.90 6.62
C GLU A 211 -20.06 14.59 6.86
N LEU A 212 -19.35 14.19 7.91
CA LEU A 212 -18.03 14.75 8.25
C LEU A 212 -16.97 14.39 7.20
N ALA A 213 -16.93 13.15 6.72
CA ALA A 213 -16.03 12.72 5.63
C ALA A 213 -16.27 13.55 4.36
N LYS A 214 -17.55 13.70 3.98
CA LYS A 214 -17.94 14.54 2.84
C LYS A 214 -17.55 16.01 3.05
N HIS A 215 -17.74 16.55 4.24
CA HIS A 215 -17.35 17.93 4.57
C HIS A 215 -15.86 18.14 4.33
N PHE A 216 -14.97 17.29 4.86
CA PHE A 216 -13.53 17.42 4.68
C PHE A 216 -13.12 17.37 3.21
N VAL A 217 -13.76 16.51 2.42
CA VAL A 217 -13.54 16.45 0.96
C VAL A 217 -14.00 17.75 0.28
N ASP A 218 -15.20 18.25 0.62
CA ASP A 218 -15.81 19.41 -0.05
C ASP A 218 -15.10 20.73 0.24
N VAL A 219 -14.59 20.92 1.46
CA VAL A 219 -13.94 22.18 1.86
C VAL A 219 -12.47 22.25 1.47
N ARG A 220 -11.84 21.12 1.14
CA ARG A 220 -10.42 21.08 0.75
C ARG A 220 -10.18 21.89 -0.52
N GLY A 221 -9.18 22.77 -0.46
CA GLY A 221 -8.76 23.61 -1.58
C GLY A 221 -9.71 24.76 -1.93
N GLN A 222 -10.75 24.99 -1.13
CA GLN A 222 -11.63 26.16 -1.31
C GLN A 222 -10.88 27.46 -0.96
N ALA A 223 -11.19 28.52 -1.70
CA ALA A 223 -10.63 29.85 -1.46
C ALA A 223 -11.39 30.62 -0.37
N PRO A 224 -10.71 31.40 0.49
CA PRO A 224 -9.27 31.44 0.71
C PRO A 224 -8.77 30.12 1.31
N ASN A 225 -7.52 29.70 0.97
CA ASN A 225 -6.97 28.42 1.43
C ASN A 225 -6.81 28.41 2.95
N TYR A 226 -7.43 27.42 3.60
CA TYR A 226 -7.45 27.32 5.06
C TYR A 226 -6.04 27.21 5.67
N PHE A 227 -5.15 26.39 5.12
CA PHE A 227 -3.81 26.21 5.68
C PHE A 227 -2.94 27.47 5.59
N VAL A 228 -3.15 28.30 4.56
CA VAL A 228 -2.48 29.59 4.45
C VAL A 228 -2.96 30.55 5.55
N GLU A 229 -4.26 30.56 5.85
CA GLU A 229 -4.82 31.35 6.94
C GLU A 229 -4.39 30.81 8.31
N GLU A 230 -4.47 29.50 8.53
CA GLU A 230 -4.02 28.85 9.76
C GLU A 230 -2.56 29.16 10.07
N LYS A 231 -1.67 29.00 9.08
CA LYS A 231 -0.23 29.27 9.27
C LYS A 231 0.08 30.70 9.68
N LYS A 232 -0.70 31.68 9.18
CA LYS A 232 -0.58 33.09 9.57
C LYS A 232 -1.00 33.34 11.01
N ASN A 233 -1.99 32.58 11.50
CA ASN A 233 -2.68 32.86 12.76
C ASN A 233 -2.19 32.01 13.95
N ARG A 234 -1.60 30.82 13.71
CA ARG A 234 -1.32 29.85 14.78
C ARG A 234 -0.14 30.18 15.68
N GLY A 235 0.86 30.93 15.19
CA GLY A 235 2.01 31.41 15.97
C GLY A 235 3.00 30.34 16.46
N TRP A 236 2.87 29.09 16.01
CA TRP A 236 3.78 27.98 16.34
C TRP A 236 3.81 26.94 15.19
N ASN A 237 4.85 26.09 15.17
CA ASN A 237 5.00 25.03 14.17
C ASN A 237 5.37 23.72 14.86
N VAL A 238 4.99 22.60 14.28
CA VAL A 238 5.42 21.25 14.69
C VAL A 238 6.86 21.01 14.24
N TRP A 239 7.17 21.45 13.02
CA TRP A 239 8.49 21.30 12.42
C TRP A 239 9.22 22.63 12.44
N ASP A 240 10.52 22.58 12.71
CA ASP A 240 11.38 23.75 12.56
C ASP A 240 11.46 24.15 11.08
N GLY A 241 11.16 25.40 10.77
CA GLY A 241 11.26 25.95 9.42
C GLY A 241 10.36 27.17 9.24
N THR A 242 10.84 28.10 8.41
CA THR A 242 10.13 29.33 8.02
C THR A 242 9.62 29.24 6.57
N GLU A 243 9.64 28.06 5.97
CA GLU A 243 9.30 27.88 4.56
C GLU A 243 7.86 28.30 4.26
N GLU A 244 7.67 28.88 3.08
CA GLU A 244 6.34 29.21 2.57
C GLU A 244 5.54 27.91 2.38
N LEU A 245 4.24 27.94 2.73
CA LEU A 245 3.39 26.77 2.61
C LEU A 245 3.21 26.39 1.14
N ASN A 246 3.64 25.19 0.78
CA ASN A 246 3.35 24.60 -0.52
C ASN A 246 1.97 23.91 -0.47
N THR A 247 0.96 24.55 -1.07
CA THR A 247 -0.40 24.00 -1.09
C THR A 247 -0.57 22.78 -2.00
N ASP A 248 0.33 22.56 -2.96
CA ASP A 248 0.37 21.32 -3.75
C ASP A 248 0.80 20.14 -2.87
N TYR A 249 1.73 20.36 -1.92
CA TYR A 249 2.17 19.35 -0.97
C TYR A 249 1.00 18.72 -0.20
N THR A 250 -0.01 19.52 0.12
CA THR A 250 -1.21 19.12 0.88
C THR A 250 -2.44 18.88 -0.01
N GLN A 251 -2.29 18.80 -1.33
CA GLN A 251 -3.38 18.65 -2.31
C GLN A 251 -4.51 19.67 -2.09
N SER A 252 -4.16 20.93 -1.81
CA SER A 252 -5.11 21.97 -1.43
C SER A 252 -5.02 23.26 -2.26
N THR A 253 -4.26 23.24 -3.36
CA THR A 253 -4.16 24.38 -4.30
C THR A 253 -5.48 24.65 -5.01
N LEU A 254 -6.21 23.60 -5.37
CA LEU A 254 -7.52 23.65 -6.04
C LEU A 254 -8.55 22.84 -5.28
N PRO A 255 -9.84 23.21 -5.36
CA PRO A 255 -10.94 22.34 -4.93
C PRO A 255 -10.81 20.94 -5.54
N VAL A 256 -11.12 19.90 -4.79
CA VAL A 256 -10.87 18.51 -5.20
C VAL A 256 -11.51 18.14 -6.54
N ARG A 257 -12.67 18.71 -6.88
CA ARG A 257 -13.35 18.44 -8.17
C ARG A 257 -12.68 19.13 -9.36
N GLU A 258 -11.77 20.06 -9.13
CA GLU A 258 -11.03 20.78 -10.16
C GLU A 258 -9.61 20.19 -10.38
N GLN A 259 -9.17 19.29 -9.48
CA GLN A 259 -7.86 18.66 -9.55
C GLN A 259 -7.80 17.68 -10.73
N LYS A 260 -6.75 17.79 -11.54
CA LYS A 260 -6.51 16.95 -12.71
C LYS A 260 -5.21 16.15 -12.63
N ASP A 261 -4.27 16.63 -11.83
CA ASP A 261 -2.94 16.06 -11.69
C ASP A 261 -2.66 15.66 -10.24
N ALA A 262 -2.03 14.50 -10.06
CA ALA A 262 -1.56 14.06 -8.76
C ALA A 262 -0.29 14.85 -8.41
N VAL A 263 -0.32 15.63 -7.35
CA VAL A 263 0.76 16.54 -6.93
C VAL A 263 1.09 16.37 -5.45
N GLY A 264 2.25 16.85 -5.05
CA GLY A 264 2.68 16.91 -3.66
C GLY A 264 2.98 15.55 -3.06
N HIS A 265 2.84 15.41 -1.76
CA HIS A 265 3.18 14.20 -1.01
C HIS A 265 2.33 13.01 -1.48
N ALA A 266 2.98 11.93 -1.90
CA ALA A 266 2.32 10.84 -2.60
C ALA A 266 1.33 10.07 -1.72
N VAL A 267 1.65 9.81 -0.44
CA VAL A 267 0.74 9.12 0.49
C VAL A 267 -0.49 9.98 0.78
N ARG A 268 -0.31 11.28 1.09
CA ARG A 268 -1.43 12.21 1.28
C ARG A 268 -2.38 12.21 0.08
N ALA A 269 -1.82 12.21 -1.13
CA ALA A 269 -2.59 12.21 -2.38
C ALA A 269 -3.47 10.95 -2.49
N VAL A 270 -2.88 9.76 -2.43
CA VAL A 270 -3.65 8.51 -2.63
C VAL A 270 -4.61 8.21 -1.49
N TYR A 271 -4.33 8.66 -0.26
CA TYR A 271 -5.28 8.55 0.85
C TYR A 271 -6.48 9.49 0.66
N LEU A 272 -6.23 10.75 0.25
CA LEU A 272 -7.30 11.67 -0.14
C LEU A 272 -8.17 11.08 -1.26
N TYR A 273 -7.53 10.58 -2.33
CA TYR A 273 -8.25 10.05 -3.49
C TYR A 273 -9.06 8.79 -3.14
N THR A 274 -8.58 8.01 -2.17
CA THR A 274 -9.34 6.88 -1.60
C THR A 274 -10.62 7.39 -0.91
N GLY A 275 -10.51 8.38 -0.04
CA GLY A 275 -11.65 9.01 0.63
C GLY A 275 -12.62 9.67 -0.36
N MET A 276 -12.08 10.38 -1.37
CA MET A 276 -12.89 10.98 -2.45
C MET A 276 -13.70 9.93 -3.22
N ALA A 277 -13.06 8.84 -3.62
CA ALA A 277 -13.73 7.77 -4.38
C ALA A 277 -14.80 7.06 -3.53
N ASP A 278 -14.57 6.90 -2.23
CA ASP A 278 -15.54 6.31 -1.30
C ASP A 278 -16.74 7.24 -1.06
N VAL A 279 -16.50 8.54 -0.85
CA VAL A 279 -17.56 9.54 -0.75
C VAL A 279 -18.35 9.64 -2.05
N ALA A 280 -17.69 9.64 -3.21
CA ALA A 280 -18.36 9.69 -4.52
C ALA A 280 -19.31 8.51 -4.73
N LYS A 281 -18.90 7.30 -4.33
CA LYS A 281 -19.73 6.10 -4.40
C LYS A 281 -21.02 6.24 -3.60
N GLU A 282 -20.90 6.61 -2.34
CA GLU A 282 -22.03 6.63 -1.38
C GLU A 282 -22.96 7.83 -1.58
N THR A 283 -22.43 8.94 -2.10
CA THR A 283 -23.23 10.13 -2.38
C THR A 283 -23.70 10.21 -3.84
N GLN A 284 -23.28 9.27 -4.70
CA GLN A 284 -23.55 9.24 -6.13
C GLN A 284 -23.07 10.53 -6.84
N ASP A 285 -21.94 11.09 -6.38
CA ASP A 285 -21.38 12.33 -6.92
C ASP A 285 -20.49 12.04 -8.13
N GLU A 286 -21.06 12.10 -9.32
CA GLU A 286 -20.35 11.88 -10.60
C GLU A 286 -19.27 12.94 -10.85
N THR A 287 -19.38 14.16 -10.31
CA THR A 287 -18.37 15.19 -10.50
C THR A 287 -17.10 14.87 -9.69
N LEU A 288 -17.29 14.34 -8.49
CA LEU A 288 -16.19 13.87 -7.64
C LEU A 288 -15.55 12.61 -8.23
N LEU A 289 -16.35 11.67 -8.73
CA LEU A 289 -15.84 10.46 -9.40
C LEU A 289 -15.06 10.81 -10.69
N ALA A 290 -15.49 11.81 -11.44
CA ALA A 290 -14.75 12.30 -12.62
C ALA A 290 -13.38 12.86 -12.23
N ALA A 291 -13.27 13.60 -11.13
CA ALA A 291 -11.98 14.04 -10.60
C ALA A 291 -11.09 12.84 -10.19
N CYS A 292 -11.65 11.82 -9.56
CA CYS A 292 -10.91 10.59 -9.23
C CYS A 292 -10.37 9.89 -10.49
N ARG A 293 -11.14 9.82 -11.58
CA ARG A 293 -10.67 9.27 -12.87
C ARG A 293 -9.49 10.06 -13.44
N ASN A 294 -9.56 11.40 -13.42
CA ASN A 294 -8.45 12.25 -13.89
C ASN A 294 -7.18 12.03 -13.07
N LEU A 295 -7.30 11.95 -11.74
CA LEU A 295 -6.19 11.70 -10.83
C LEU A 295 -5.62 10.29 -11.00
N TRP A 296 -6.47 9.29 -11.23
CA TRP A 296 -6.06 7.94 -11.59
C TRP A 296 -5.22 7.91 -12.86
N GLU A 297 -5.68 8.55 -13.92
CA GLU A 297 -4.94 8.66 -15.18
C GLU A 297 -3.63 9.43 -15.01
N SER A 298 -3.62 10.50 -14.22
CA SER A 298 -2.40 11.25 -13.90
C SER A 298 -1.34 10.34 -13.27
N ILE A 299 -1.73 9.52 -12.31
CA ILE A 299 -0.82 8.57 -11.65
C ILE A 299 -0.41 7.48 -12.65
N THR A 300 -1.36 6.69 -13.14
CA THR A 300 -1.07 5.41 -13.80
C THR A 300 -0.51 5.55 -15.22
N LYS A 301 -0.80 6.66 -15.90
CA LYS A 301 -0.33 6.90 -17.27
C LYS A 301 0.95 7.75 -17.36
N ARG A 302 1.31 8.47 -16.28
CA ARG A 302 2.39 9.47 -16.35
C ARG A 302 3.39 9.48 -15.18
N ARG A 303 3.04 8.91 -14.00
CA ARG A 303 3.80 9.10 -12.75
C ARG A 303 4.02 7.83 -11.93
N MET A 304 3.66 6.67 -12.45
CA MET A 304 3.84 5.38 -11.79
C MET A 304 5.04 4.64 -12.37
N TYR A 305 5.88 4.11 -11.52
CA TYR A 305 7.00 3.22 -11.88
C TYR A 305 6.52 1.85 -12.32
N ILE A 306 7.34 1.14 -13.08
CA ILE A 306 7.05 -0.23 -13.55
C ILE A 306 6.73 -1.20 -12.39
N THR A 307 7.28 -0.95 -11.22
CA THR A 307 7.05 -1.73 -9.99
C THR A 307 5.77 -1.37 -9.24
N GLY A 308 4.96 -0.42 -9.74
CA GLY A 308 3.79 0.08 -9.03
C GLY A 308 4.11 1.10 -7.93
N GLY A 309 5.38 1.52 -7.82
CA GLY A 309 5.80 2.62 -6.96
C GLY A 309 5.34 3.97 -7.49
N ILE A 310 5.09 4.93 -6.59
CA ILE A 310 4.74 6.32 -6.90
C ILE A 310 5.48 7.28 -5.99
N GLY A 311 5.69 8.52 -6.47
CA GLY A 311 6.53 9.52 -5.81
C GLY A 311 7.98 9.45 -6.29
N SER A 312 8.44 10.50 -6.99
CA SER A 312 9.74 10.49 -7.69
C SER A 312 10.84 11.18 -6.91
N THR A 313 10.52 11.97 -5.86
CA THR A 313 11.51 12.73 -5.11
C THR A 313 11.40 12.56 -3.60
N PHE A 314 12.55 12.52 -2.93
CA PHE A 314 12.61 12.56 -1.47
C PHE A 314 12.23 13.95 -0.90
N MET A 315 12.31 15.00 -1.71
CA MET A 315 11.90 16.33 -1.30
C MET A 315 10.38 16.40 -1.16
N GLY A 316 9.91 16.34 0.08
CA GLY A 316 8.49 16.29 0.40
C GLY A 316 7.83 14.94 0.07
N GLU A 317 8.60 13.87 -0.18
CA GLU A 317 8.04 12.52 -0.44
C GLU A 317 7.02 12.51 -1.57
N ALA A 318 7.34 13.25 -2.65
CA ALA A 318 6.33 13.81 -3.54
C ALA A 318 6.39 13.29 -4.97
N PHE A 319 5.27 13.47 -5.66
CA PHE A 319 5.26 13.50 -7.12
C PHE A 319 6.05 14.70 -7.63
N THR A 320 6.69 14.53 -8.79
CA THR A 320 7.26 15.60 -9.61
C THR A 320 6.39 15.82 -10.85
N VAL A 321 6.98 16.27 -11.94
CA VAL A 321 6.28 16.47 -13.21
C VAL A 321 6.04 15.14 -13.96
N ASP A 322 5.20 15.18 -14.98
CA ASP A 322 4.90 14.01 -15.80
C ASP A 322 6.17 13.42 -16.42
N TYR A 323 6.28 12.08 -16.37
CA TYR A 323 7.39 11.28 -16.92
C TYR A 323 8.76 11.49 -16.27
N ASP A 324 8.84 12.21 -15.15
CA ASP A 324 10.05 12.34 -14.35
C ASP A 324 10.12 11.17 -13.36
N LEU A 325 10.74 10.08 -13.79
CA LEU A 325 10.81 8.79 -13.11
C LEU A 325 12.27 8.32 -12.96
N PRO A 326 13.12 9.01 -12.18
CA PRO A 326 14.50 8.60 -11.93
C PRO A 326 14.56 7.25 -11.21
N ASN A 327 15.56 6.41 -11.51
CA ASN A 327 15.68 5.06 -10.96
C ASN A 327 16.46 4.99 -9.64
N ASP A 328 17.46 5.84 -9.47
CA ASP A 328 18.44 5.86 -8.36
C ASP A 328 18.11 6.87 -7.26
N THR A 329 17.34 7.90 -7.60
CA THR A 329 16.88 8.94 -6.67
C THR A 329 15.37 8.90 -6.43
N VAL A 330 14.70 7.88 -6.94
CA VAL A 330 13.29 7.61 -6.72
C VAL A 330 12.95 7.57 -5.24
N TYR A 331 11.76 8.01 -4.89
CA TYR A 331 11.24 7.78 -3.54
C TYR A 331 10.42 6.48 -3.48
N ALA A 332 9.35 6.35 -4.24
CA ALA A 332 8.51 5.16 -4.31
C ALA A 332 8.26 4.56 -2.92
N GLU A 333 7.69 5.39 -2.05
CA GLU A 333 7.41 5.01 -0.68
C GLU A 333 6.51 3.78 -0.61
N THR A 334 6.82 2.85 0.29
CA THR A 334 6.00 1.65 0.51
C THR A 334 4.55 2.01 0.86
N CYS A 335 4.33 3.02 1.73
CA CYS A 335 2.98 3.49 2.07
C CYS A 335 2.24 4.09 0.87
N ALA A 336 2.94 4.76 -0.03
CA ALA A 336 2.32 5.33 -1.22
C ALA A 336 1.81 4.24 -2.17
N SER A 337 2.56 3.15 -2.35
CA SER A 337 2.12 2.00 -3.15
C SER A 337 0.95 1.26 -2.50
N ILE A 338 0.91 1.15 -1.17
CA ILE A 338 -0.23 0.61 -0.43
C ILE A 338 -1.45 1.52 -0.58
N GLY A 339 -1.28 2.84 -0.43
CA GLY A 339 -2.36 3.81 -0.63
C GLY A 339 -2.88 3.82 -2.08
N LEU A 340 -2.02 3.55 -3.07
CA LEU A 340 -2.44 3.35 -4.47
C LEU A 340 -3.35 2.12 -4.60
N MET A 341 -3.08 1.04 -3.86
CA MET A 341 -3.98 -0.13 -3.81
C MET A 341 -5.32 0.23 -3.16
N PHE A 342 -5.34 1.05 -2.10
CA PHE A 342 -6.58 1.52 -1.49
C PHE A 342 -7.41 2.33 -2.48
N PHE A 343 -6.79 3.27 -3.18
CA PHE A 343 -7.45 4.07 -4.20
C PHE A 343 -7.95 3.20 -5.36
N ALA A 344 -7.13 2.27 -5.86
CA ALA A 344 -7.52 1.32 -6.90
C ALA A 344 -8.73 0.48 -6.49
N LYS A 345 -8.77 -0.02 -5.24
CA LYS A 345 -9.91 -0.80 -4.72
C LYS A 345 -11.18 0.05 -4.67
N LYS A 346 -11.10 1.31 -4.24
CA LYS A 346 -12.27 2.20 -4.23
C LYS A 346 -12.74 2.60 -5.62
N MET A 347 -11.84 2.74 -6.57
CA MET A 347 -12.20 2.91 -7.99
C MET A 347 -12.86 1.64 -8.55
N LEU A 348 -12.34 0.46 -8.21
CA LEU A 348 -12.93 -0.82 -8.58
C LEU A 348 -14.36 -0.98 -8.02
N GLU A 349 -14.58 -0.59 -6.76
CA GLU A 349 -15.92 -0.61 -6.13
C GLU A 349 -16.91 0.34 -6.79
N ASN A 350 -16.45 1.44 -7.40
CA ASN A 350 -17.28 2.37 -8.19
C ASN A 350 -17.55 1.85 -9.61
N GLU A 351 -16.49 1.35 -10.26
CA GLU A 351 -16.49 1.00 -11.69
C GLU A 351 -15.71 -0.28 -11.90
N HIS A 352 -16.35 -1.41 -11.97
CA HIS A 352 -15.65 -2.69 -12.06
C HIS A 352 -14.86 -2.82 -13.37
N ARG A 353 -13.59 -2.41 -13.38
CA ARG A 353 -12.67 -2.42 -14.54
C ARG A 353 -11.33 -3.07 -14.15
N GLY A 354 -10.86 -4.00 -14.99
CA GLY A 354 -9.65 -4.78 -14.75
C GLY A 354 -8.38 -3.95 -14.54
N GLU A 355 -8.31 -2.74 -15.14
CA GLU A 355 -7.13 -1.86 -14.97
C GLU A 355 -6.84 -1.49 -13.51
N TYR A 356 -7.87 -1.37 -12.67
CA TYR A 356 -7.68 -1.09 -11.24
C TYR A 356 -7.04 -2.29 -10.52
N ALA A 357 -7.51 -3.48 -10.83
CA ALA A 357 -6.95 -4.72 -10.28
C ALA A 357 -5.54 -5.02 -10.83
N ASP A 358 -5.24 -4.69 -12.09
CA ASP A 358 -3.90 -4.81 -12.67
C ASP A 358 -2.88 -3.93 -11.93
N VAL A 359 -3.28 -2.71 -11.53
CA VAL A 359 -2.43 -1.80 -10.75
C VAL A 359 -2.26 -2.30 -9.31
N MET A 360 -3.33 -2.81 -8.67
CA MET A 360 -3.22 -3.44 -7.34
C MET A 360 -2.24 -4.61 -7.36
N GLU A 361 -2.34 -5.49 -8.35
CA GLU A 361 -1.46 -6.65 -8.54
C GLU A 361 -0.01 -6.21 -8.72
N ARG A 362 0.24 -5.24 -9.61
CA ARG A 362 1.58 -4.68 -9.87
C ARG A 362 2.19 -4.08 -8.61
N ALA A 363 1.45 -3.24 -7.88
CA ALA A 363 1.91 -2.60 -6.66
C ALA A 363 2.22 -3.63 -5.57
N PHE A 364 1.32 -4.60 -5.36
CA PHE A 364 1.46 -5.60 -4.31
C PHE A 364 2.67 -6.51 -4.53
N TYR A 365 2.74 -7.19 -5.69
CA TYR A 365 3.78 -8.20 -5.95
C TYR A 365 5.18 -7.61 -6.21
N ASN A 366 5.30 -6.30 -6.31
CA ASN A 366 6.61 -5.66 -6.50
C ASN A 366 6.94 -4.70 -5.34
N THR A 367 6.47 -3.44 -5.37
CA THR A 367 6.90 -2.43 -4.38
C THR A 367 6.44 -2.74 -2.96
N VAL A 368 5.20 -3.21 -2.76
CA VAL A 368 4.68 -3.47 -1.40
C VAL A 368 5.42 -4.62 -0.75
N LEU A 369 5.58 -5.76 -1.45
CA LEU A 369 6.34 -6.90 -0.91
C LEU A 369 7.83 -6.60 -0.79
N ALA A 370 8.43 -5.78 -1.69
CA ALA A 370 9.80 -5.31 -1.54
C ALA A 370 9.98 -4.46 -0.27
N GLY A 371 8.93 -3.84 0.24
CA GLY A 371 8.95 -3.08 1.50
C GLY A 371 9.32 -3.90 2.72
N MET A 372 9.23 -5.22 2.69
CA MET A 372 9.52 -6.13 3.80
C MET A 372 10.59 -7.15 3.41
N GLN A 373 11.55 -7.41 4.29
CA GLN A 373 12.51 -8.49 4.13
C GLN A 373 11.84 -9.85 4.33
N LEU A 374 12.40 -10.90 3.71
CA LEU A 374 11.84 -12.25 3.79
C LEU A 374 11.88 -12.86 5.21
N ASP A 375 12.65 -12.27 6.14
CA ASP A 375 12.63 -12.64 7.57
C ASP A 375 11.57 -11.88 8.39
N GLY A 376 10.88 -10.89 7.80
CA GLY A 376 9.86 -10.08 8.47
C GLY A 376 10.39 -9.05 9.47
N LYS A 377 11.72 -8.83 9.58
CA LYS A 377 12.35 -8.02 10.64
C LYS A 377 13.12 -6.79 10.14
N ARG A 378 13.02 -6.49 8.85
CA ARG A 378 13.63 -5.31 8.23
C ARG A 378 12.73 -4.78 7.14
N PHE A 379 12.74 -3.46 6.94
CA PHE A 379 11.75 -2.82 6.07
C PHE A 379 12.38 -1.70 5.23
N PHE A 380 11.94 -1.55 3.98
CA PHE A 380 12.20 -0.37 3.18
C PHE A 380 11.08 0.65 3.37
N TYR A 381 11.48 1.90 3.54
CA TYR A 381 10.63 3.07 3.36
C TYR A 381 10.56 3.41 1.86
N VAL A 382 11.73 3.57 1.25
CA VAL A 382 11.96 3.92 -0.15
C VAL A 382 12.35 2.68 -0.96
N ASN A 383 11.80 2.53 -2.17
CA ASN A 383 12.00 1.37 -3.02
C ASN A 383 12.68 1.77 -4.34
N PRO A 384 14.02 1.83 -4.39
CA PRO A 384 14.78 2.23 -5.56
C PRO A 384 14.78 1.16 -6.67
N LEU A 385 14.92 1.61 -7.93
CA LEU A 385 15.06 0.75 -9.09
C LEU A 385 16.51 0.59 -9.56
N GLU A 386 17.41 1.38 -8.99
CA GLU A 386 18.85 1.26 -9.17
C GLU A 386 19.57 1.57 -7.85
N VAL A 387 20.48 0.71 -7.44
CA VAL A 387 21.27 0.85 -6.22
C VAL A 387 22.74 0.61 -6.50
N VAL A 388 23.57 1.54 -6.03
CA VAL A 388 25.03 1.47 -6.08
C VAL A 388 25.59 1.66 -4.68
N PRO A 389 26.08 0.59 -4.02
CA PRO A 389 26.72 0.69 -2.71
C PRO A 389 27.85 1.72 -2.71
N GLY A 390 27.90 2.57 -1.68
CA GLY A 390 28.84 3.69 -1.58
C GLY A 390 28.30 5.03 -2.13
N ILE A 391 27.26 5.01 -2.97
CA ILE A 391 26.50 6.19 -3.44
C ILE A 391 25.13 6.19 -2.79
N SER A 392 24.35 5.13 -2.99
CA SER A 392 23.03 4.94 -2.40
C SER A 392 23.12 4.95 -0.87
N GLY A 393 22.24 5.70 -0.22
CA GLY A 393 22.23 5.93 1.22
C GLY A 393 23.30 6.92 1.74
N LYS A 394 24.23 7.39 0.90
CA LYS A 394 25.35 8.24 1.33
C LYS A 394 25.41 9.60 0.64
N ALA A 395 25.28 9.63 -0.68
CA ALA A 395 25.28 10.90 -1.40
C ALA A 395 23.99 11.69 -1.10
N VAL A 396 24.08 13.02 -1.01
CA VAL A 396 22.97 13.89 -0.60
C VAL A 396 21.68 13.62 -1.40
N THR A 397 21.78 13.46 -2.71
CA THR A 397 20.64 13.19 -3.59
C THR A 397 20.13 11.75 -3.50
N HIS A 398 20.95 10.81 -3.01
CA HIS A 398 20.63 9.39 -2.92
C HIS A 398 20.44 8.91 -1.47
N ARG A 399 20.40 9.84 -0.50
CA ARG A 399 20.37 9.51 0.93
C ARG A 399 19.16 8.65 1.35
N ALA A 400 18.04 8.78 0.64
CA ALA A 400 16.82 8.04 0.92
C ALA A 400 16.83 6.63 0.32
N ALA A 401 17.56 6.39 -0.77
CA ALA A 401 17.66 5.10 -1.44
C ALA A 401 18.69 4.20 -0.73
N LEU A 402 18.27 3.45 0.27
CA LEU A 402 19.16 2.58 1.05
C LEU A 402 19.49 1.29 0.29
N PRO A 403 20.74 0.76 0.40
CA PRO A 403 21.12 -0.49 -0.24
C PRO A 403 20.62 -1.75 0.50
N THR A 404 20.20 -1.60 1.76
CA THR A 404 19.62 -2.67 2.59
C THR A 404 18.49 -2.14 3.45
N ARG A 405 17.58 -3.01 3.85
CA ARG A 405 16.46 -2.65 4.73
C ARG A 405 16.95 -2.45 6.16
N PRO A 406 16.65 -1.32 6.82
CA PRO A 406 16.89 -1.15 8.25
C PRO A 406 15.91 -1.99 9.09
N GLN A 407 16.29 -2.25 10.34
CA GLN A 407 15.45 -2.98 11.29
C GLN A 407 14.23 -2.15 11.73
N TRP A 408 14.44 -0.85 11.90
CA TRP A 408 13.41 0.15 12.21
C TRP A 408 13.91 1.55 11.90
N TYR A 409 13.04 2.54 11.95
CA TYR A 409 13.37 3.96 11.78
C TYR A 409 12.36 4.85 12.51
N ALA A 410 12.75 6.09 12.81
CA ALA A 410 11.94 7.03 13.62
C ALA A 410 10.55 7.32 13.02
N CYS A 411 10.46 7.44 11.68
CA CYS A 411 9.19 7.58 10.98
C CYS A 411 8.76 6.20 10.45
N ALA A 412 8.14 5.38 11.28
CA ALA A 412 7.89 3.96 11.01
C ALA A 412 6.51 3.65 10.41
N CYS A 413 5.97 4.53 9.59
CA CYS A 413 4.65 4.31 8.96
C CYS A 413 4.58 3.05 8.08
N CYS A 414 5.66 2.70 7.36
CA CYS A 414 5.66 1.62 6.37
C CYS A 414 5.60 0.20 6.95
N PRO A 415 6.36 -0.18 7.99
CA PRO A 415 6.34 -1.55 8.52
C PRO A 415 4.93 -2.03 8.95
N PRO A 416 4.18 -1.32 9.79
CA PRO A 416 2.83 -1.76 10.17
C PRO A 416 1.83 -1.62 9.01
N ASN A 417 2.07 -0.71 8.06
CA ASN A 417 1.23 -0.58 6.87
C ASN A 417 1.35 -1.81 5.95
N VAL A 418 2.58 -2.34 5.75
CA VAL A 418 2.79 -3.62 5.03
C VAL A 418 2.10 -4.76 5.76
N ALA A 419 2.24 -4.83 7.09
CA ALA A 419 1.62 -5.88 7.87
C ALA A 419 0.09 -5.90 7.70
N ARG A 420 -0.60 -4.73 7.81
CA ARG A 420 -2.06 -4.68 7.61
C ARG A 420 -2.48 -5.02 6.18
N MET A 421 -1.69 -4.60 5.16
CA MET A 421 -2.00 -4.89 3.76
C MET A 421 -1.91 -6.38 3.44
N VAL A 422 -0.85 -7.06 3.88
CA VAL A 422 -0.66 -8.50 3.69
C VAL A 422 -1.75 -9.30 4.43
N SER A 423 -2.03 -8.95 5.70
CA SER A 423 -3.04 -9.63 6.50
C SER A 423 -4.46 -9.49 5.94
N SER A 424 -4.78 -8.38 5.27
CA SER A 424 -6.11 -8.11 4.69
C SER A 424 -6.21 -8.44 3.19
N PHE A 425 -5.25 -9.13 2.59
CA PHE A 425 -5.18 -9.37 1.13
C PHE A 425 -6.49 -9.89 0.53
N GLY A 426 -7.19 -10.79 1.23
CA GLY A 426 -8.47 -11.33 0.77
C GLY A 426 -9.54 -10.27 0.45
N SER A 427 -9.57 -9.16 1.21
CA SER A 427 -10.50 -8.05 0.97
C SER A 427 -10.17 -7.23 -0.28
N TYR A 428 -8.97 -7.40 -0.84
CA TYR A 428 -8.55 -6.82 -2.12
C TYR A 428 -8.72 -7.80 -3.28
N ALA A 429 -8.59 -9.09 -2.97
CA ALA A 429 -8.65 -10.16 -3.97
C ALA A 429 -10.08 -10.45 -4.45
N TYR A 430 -11.09 -10.12 -3.65
CA TYR A 430 -12.48 -10.44 -3.95
C TYR A 430 -13.40 -9.27 -3.66
N SER A 431 -14.50 -9.20 -4.42
CA SER A 431 -15.61 -8.28 -4.21
C SER A 431 -16.92 -8.90 -4.69
N GLU A 432 -18.05 -8.34 -4.28
CA GLU A 432 -19.35 -8.81 -4.72
C GLU A 432 -20.40 -7.69 -4.77
N ASN A 433 -21.48 -7.92 -5.52
CA ASN A 433 -22.71 -7.15 -5.49
C ASN A 433 -23.90 -8.11 -5.52
N ASP A 434 -25.12 -7.61 -5.69
CA ASP A 434 -26.34 -8.43 -5.63
C ASP A 434 -26.33 -9.63 -6.58
N ASP A 435 -25.74 -9.51 -7.77
CA ASP A 435 -25.82 -10.50 -8.85
C ASP A 435 -24.51 -11.22 -9.14
N THR A 436 -23.36 -10.64 -8.73
CA THR A 436 -22.04 -11.06 -9.22
C THR A 436 -21.04 -11.16 -8.09
N PHE A 437 -20.27 -12.26 -8.06
CA PHE A 437 -19.06 -12.42 -7.29
C PHE A 437 -17.83 -12.20 -8.19
N PHE A 438 -16.93 -11.32 -7.80
CA PHE A 438 -15.75 -10.94 -8.58
C PHE A 438 -14.47 -11.52 -7.98
N ILE A 439 -13.62 -12.04 -8.84
CA ILE A 439 -12.25 -12.47 -8.54
C ILE A 439 -11.32 -11.43 -9.13
N ASP A 440 -10.82 -10.54 -8.27
CA ASP A 440 -10.00 -9.38 -8.65
C ASP A 440 -8.51 -9.73 -8.71
N LEU A 441 -8.02 -10.50 -7.71
CA LEU A 441 -6.64 -11.01 -7.63
C LEU A 441 -6.68 -12.51 -7.30
N TYR A 442 -5.57 -13.22 -7.58
CA TYR A 442 -5.50 -14.68 -7.39
C TYR A 442 -4.78 -15.01 -6.09
N ALA A 443 -5.45 -15.78 -5.23
CA ALA A 443 -4.90 -16.26 -3.98
C ALA A 443 -5.39 -17.68 -3.69
N GLY A 444 -4.48 -18.57 -3.35
CA GLY A 444 -4.82 -19.91 -2.89
C GLY A 444 -5.54 -19.87 -1.55
N GLY A 445 -6.59 -20.68 -1.43
CA GLY A 445 -7.41 -20.70 -0.24
C GLY A 445 -8.91 -20.81 -0.53
N THR A 446 -9.72 -20.54 0.48
CA THR A 446 -11.18 -20.68 0.40
C THR A 446 -11.86 -19.34 0.67
N VAL A 447 -12.81 -18.97 -0.20
CA VAL A 447 -13.64 -17.77 -0.04
C VAL A 447 -15.11 -18.15 0.02
N LYS A 448 -15.81 -17.62 1.05
CA LYS A 448 -17.26 -17.74 1.21
C LYS A 448 -17.94 -16.51 0.64
N THR A 449 -18.95 -16.71 -0.20
CA THR A 449 -19.73 -15.62 -0.81
C THR A 449 -21.08 -15.46 -0.11
N GLU A 450 -21.68 -14.30 -0.20
CA GLU A 450 -23.06 -14.08 0.21
C GLU A 450 -24.08 -14.75 -0.70
N LYS A 451 -23.64 -15.26 -1.88
CA LYS A 451 -24.47 -15.99 -2.85
C LYS A 451 -24.77 -17.44 -2.44
N GLY A 452 -24.23 -17.91 -1.31
CA GLY A 452 -24.46 -19.28 -0.82
C GLY A 452 -23.50 -20.32 -1.41
N ILE A 453 -22.53 -19.92 -2.20
CA ILE A 453 -21.46 -20.81 -2.68
C ILE A 453 -20.13 -20.45 -2.00
N THR A 454 -19.27 -21.44 -1.94
CA THR A 454 -17.88 -21.29 -1.49
C THR A 454 -16.96 -21.67 -2.63
N LEU A 455 -15.93 -20.87 -2.89
CA LEU A 455 -14.91 -21.16 -3.88
C LEU A 455 -13.61 -21.53 -3.19
N THR A 456 -13.01 -22.67 -3.56
CA THR A 456 -11.66 -23.05 -3.15
C THR A 456 -10.72 -22.88 -4.34
N CYS A 457 -9.72 -22.01 -4.19
CA CYS A 457 -8.71 -21.70 -5.20
C CYS A 457 -7.45 -22.53 -4.96
N GLU A 458 -7.03 -23.29 -5.97
CA GLU A 458 -5.71 -23.89 -6.07
C GLU A 458 -4.90 -23.07 -7.10
N THR A 459 -3.76 -22.52 -6.69
CA THR A 459 -2.94 -21.65 -7.57
C THR A 459 -1.45 -21.75 -7.24
N ASP A 460 -0.63 -21.66 -8.27
CA ASP A 460 0.82 -21.50 -8.19
C ASP A 460 1.28 -20.05 -8.41
N PHE A 461 0.32 -19.12 -8.51
CA PHE A 461 0.58 -17.69 -8.70
C PHE A 461 1.31 -17.08 -7.47
N PRO A 462 2.31 -16.20 -7.65
CA PRO A 462 2.77 -15.56 -8.88
C PRO A 462 3.89 -16.32 -9.63
N HIS A 463 4.27 -17.53 -9.19
CA HIS A 463 5.35 -18.30 -9.79
C HIS A 463 4.91 -19.09 -11.01
N GLY A 464 3.67 -19.54 -11.05
CA GLY A 464 2.99 -20.13 -12.20
C GLY A 464 1.78 -19.31 -12.63
N GLY A 465 1.07 -19.78 -13.65
CA GLY A 465 -0.04 -19.05 -14.27
C GLY A 465 -1.41 -19.73 -14.11
N THR A 466 -1.55 -20.67 -13.17
CA THR A 466 -2.81 -21.40 -13.00
C THR A 466 -3.59 -20.90 -11.80
N ALA A 467 -4.87 -20.62 -11.97
CA ALA A 467 -5.82 -20.38 -10.89
C ALA A 467 -7.07 -21.21 -11.13
N LYS A 468 -7.28 -22.26 -10.33
CA LYS A 468 -8.40 -23.20 -10.45
C LYS A 468 -9.31 -23.08 -9.22
N TYR A 469 -10.54 -22.73 -9.47
CA TYR A 469 -11.59 -22.61 -8.46
C TYR A 469 -12.51 -23.82 -8.50
N THR A 470 -12.73 -24.46 -7.37
CA THR A 470 -13.75 -25.50 -7.18
C THR A 470 -14.90 -24.91 -6.38
N ILE A 471 -16.11 -25.08 -6.87
CA ILE A 471 -17.34 -24.56 -6.26
C ILE A 471 -17.89 -25.60 -5.28
N LYS A 472 -18.30 -25.14 -4.10
CA LYS A 472 -19.07 -25.91 -3.14
C LYS A 472 -20.40 -25.22 -2.87
N GLY A 473 -21.49 -25.97 -2.92
CA GLY A 473 -22.86 -25.46 -2.80
C GLY A 473 -23.51 -25.23 -4.16
N GLU A 474 -24.72 -24.66 -4.15
CA GLU A 474 -25.52 -24.42 -5.35
C GLU A 474 -26.08 -23.00 -5.35
N ALA A 475 -25.93 -22.27 -6.44
CA ALA A 475 -26.52 -20.95 -6.65
C ALA A 475 -26.61 -20.59 -8.13
N GLU A 476 -27.66 -19.86 -8.51
CA GLU A 476 -27.74 -19.20 -9.80
C GLU A 476 -27.16 -17.79 -9.67
N THR A 477 -25.94 -17.59 -10.14
CA THR A 477 -25.21 -16.32 -10.01
C THR A 477 -24.13 -16.17 -11.07
N THR A 478 -23.61 -14.97 -11.20
CA THR A 478 -22.44 -14.69 -12.05
C THR A 478 -21.16 -14.75 -11.21
N VAL A 479 -20.18 -15.52 -11.69
CA VAL A 479 -18.78 -15.42 -11.22
C VAL A 479 -18.01 -14.69 -12.32
N ALA A 480 -17.45 -13.53 -11.98
CA ALA A 480 -16.63 -12.73 -12.87
C ALA A 480 -15.16 -12.86 -12.46
N ILE A 481 -14.32 -13.34 -13.38
CA ILE A 481 -12.89 -13.50 -13.14
C ILE A 481 -12.10 -12.51 -13.99
N ARG A 482 -11.18 -11.77 -13.36
CA ARG A 482 -10.29 -10.85 -14.07
C ARG A 482 -9.39 -11.62 -15.05
N ILE A 483 -9.24 -11.07 -16.25
CA ILE A 483 -8.23 -11.51 -17.22
C ILE A 483 -7.11 -10.46 -17.18
N PRO A 484 -5.91 -10.80 -16.67
CA PRO A 484 -4.83 -9.81 -16.50
C PRO A 484 -4.38 -9.25 -17.84
N ALA A 485 -4.18 -7.92 -17.90
CA ALA A 485 -3.77 -7.26 -19.14
C ALA A 485 -2.38 -7.70 -19.66
N TRP A 486 -1.51 -8.23 -18.77
CA TRP A 486 -0.20 -8.75 -19.16
C TRP A 486 -0.24 -10.16 -19.77
N SER A 487 -1.36 -10.89 -19.64
CA SER A 487 -1.49 -12.26 -20.17
C SER A 487 -2.09 -12.22 -21.58
N GLU A 488 -1.24 -12.31 -22.60
CA GLU A 488 -1.67 -12.25 -24.00
C GLU A 488 -2.48 -13.47 -24.45
N LYS A 489 -2.24 -14.63 -23.81
CA LYS A 489 -2.86 -15.91 -24.16
C LYS A 489 -3.46 -16.55 -22.91
N SER A 490 -4.59 -16.03 -22.48
CA SER A 490 -5.34 -16.62 -21.38
C SER A 490 -6.30 -17.71 -21.89
N LEU A 491 -6.44 -18.81 -21.15
CA LEU A 491 -7.43 -19.86 -21.37
C LEU A 491 -8.32 -19.97 -20.13
N LEU A 492 -9.62 -19.79 -20.32
CA LEU A 492 -10.61 -20.01 -19.28
C LEU A 492 -11.40 -21.29 -19.59
N THR A 493 -11.59 -22.12 -18.59
CA THR A 493 -12.44 -23.33 -18.72
C THR A 493 -13.48 -23.39 -17.60
N VAL A 494 -14.66 -23.93 -17.92
CA VAL A 494 -15.70 -24.30 -16.95
C VAL A 494 -15.93 -25.79 -17.06
N ASN A 495 -15.72 -26.55 -15.98
CA ASN A 495 -15.79 -28.01 -15.97
C ASN A 495 -14.91 -28.68 -17.05
N GLY A 496 -13.75 -28.06 -17.37
CA GLY A 496 -12.82 -28.52 -18.40
C GLY A 496 -13.20 -28.12 -19.83
N GLU A 497 -14.34 -27.52 -20.06
CA GLU A 497 -14.73 -27.00 -21.37
C GLU A 497 -14.24 -25.56 -21.55
N ALA A 498 -13.60 -25.30 -22.71
CA ALA A 498 -13.04 -23.99 -23.01
C ALA A 498 -14.14 -22.94 -23.21
N VAL A 499 -13.96 -21.76 -22.66
CA VAL A 499 -14.86 -20.61 -22.81
C VAL A 499 -14.28 -19.66 -23.86
N ASP A 500 -15.13 -19.19 -24.77
CA ASP A 500 -14.74 -18.10 -25.68
C ASP A 500 -14.65 -16.78 -24.94
N LEU A 501 -13.43 -16.38 -24.59
CA LEU A 501 -13.15 -15.14 -23.85
C LEU A 501 -13.65 -13.89 -24.59
N ASN A 502 -13.67 -13.89 -25.95
CA ASN A 502 -14.17 -12.74 -26.69
C ASN A 502 -15.67 -12.52 -26.51
N ALA A 503 -16.42 -13.59 -26.26
CA ALA A 503 -17.87 -13.52 -26.06
C ALA A 503 -18.26 -13.10 -24.64
N VAL A 504 -17.42 -13.38 -23.63
CA VAL A 504 -17.78 -13.20 -22.21
C VAL A 504 -16.98 -12.12 -21.48
N THR A 505 -15.92 -11.56 -22.10
CA THR A 505 -15.06 -10.55 -21.46
C THR A 505 -15.59 -9.14 -21.70
N LYS A 506 -15.74 -8.40 -20.60
CA LYS A 506 -16.07 -6.99 -20.61
C LYS A 506 -15.26 -6.28 -19.54
N ASP A 507 -14.70 -5.11 -19.86
CA ASP A 507 -13.93 -4.25 -18.94
C ASP A 507 -12.82 -5.01 -18.18
N GLY A 508 -12.20 -6.04 -18.82
CA GLY A 508 -11.12 -6.86 -18.26
C GLY A 508 -11.58 -8.03 -17.38
N TYR A 509 -12.88 -8.34 -17.32
CA TYR A 509 -13.42 -9.51 -16.60
C TYR A 509 -14.19 -10.43 -17.53
N ALA A 510 -14.01 -11.73 -17.38
CA ALA A 510 -14.84 -12.76 -18.01
C ALA A 510 -16.01 -13.09 -17.07
N TYR A 511 -17.24 -12.87 -17.54
CA TYR A 511 -18.49 -13.06 -16.79
C TYR A 511 -19.12 -14.42 -17.12
N ILE A 512 -19.21 -15.30 -16.13
CA ILE A 512 -19.78 -16.65 -16.27
C ILE A 512 -21.07 -16.73 -15.45
N THR A 513 -22.21 -16.56 -16.11
CA THR A 513 -23.55 -16.66 -15.49
C THR A 513 -24.12 -18.06 -15.69
N ARG A 514 -24.40 -18.76 -14.60
CA ARG A 514 -25.01 -20.11 -14.65
C ARG A 514 -25.57 -20.53 -13.28
N ALA A 515 -26.34 -21.61 -13.29
CA ALA A 515 -26.65 -22.37 -12.07
C ALA A 515 -25.41 -23.20 -11.71
N TRP A 516 -24.63 -22.68 -10.77
CA TRP A 516 -23.46 -23.38 -10.21
C TRP A 516 -23.90 -24.54 -9.33
N LYS A 517 -23.14 -25.63 -9.37
CA LYS A 517 -23.39 -26.85 -8.57
C LYS A 517 -22.15 -27.25 -7.80
N ASP A 518 -22.36 -28.02 -6.76
CA ASP A 518 -21.28 -28.62 -5.98
C ASP A 518 -20.34 -29.43 -6.89
N GLY A 519 -19.04 -29.16 -6.82
CA GLY A 519 -18.01 -29.79 -7.65
C GLY A 519 -17.77 -29.10 -9.02
N ASP A 520 -18.54 -28.09 -9.42
CA ASP A 520 -18.23 -27.30 -10.62
C ASP A 520 -16.85 -26.64 -10.49
N THR A 521 -16.16 -26.50 -11.63
CA THR A 521 -14.83 -25.87 -11.67
C THR A 521 -14.77 -24.70 -12.62
N LEU A 522 -14.03 -23.65 -12.22
CA LEU A 522 -13.63 -22.52 -13.05
C LEU A 522 -12.11 -22.43 -13.02
N ALA A 523 -11.44 -22.59 -14.15
CA ALA A 523 -9.98 -22.57 -14.18
C ALA A 523 -9.46 -21.59 -15.25
N LEU A 524 -8.59 -20.68 -14.80
CA LEU A 524 -7.87 -19.73 -15.63
C LEU A 524 -6.41 -20.17 -15.74
N THR A 525 -5.91 -20.24 -16.99
CA THR A 525 -4.48 -20.41 -17.29
C THR A 525 -4.00 -19.13 -17.96
N MET A 526 -2.97 -18.51 -17.39
CA MET A 526 -2.37 -17.24 -17.82
C MET A 526 -1.02 -17.50 -18.49
N ASP A 527 -0.66 -16.67 -19.46
CA ASP A 527 0.63 -16.76 -20.15
C ASP A 527 1.74 -16.18 -19.25
N MET A 528 2.60 -17.04 -18.74
CA MET A 528 3.75 -16.69 -17.89
C MET A 528 5.06 -16.59 -18.67
N THR A 529 5.01 -16.45 -19.97
CA THR A 529 6.23 -16.24 -20.80
C THR A 529 6.89 -14.92 -20.39
N PRO A 530 8.17 -14.92 -19.99
CA PRO A 530 8.84 -13.67 -19.67
C PRO A 530 9.05 -12.83 -20.94
N HIS A 531 8.92 -11.53 -20.82
CA HIS A 531 9.09 -10.62 -21.95
C HIS A 531 9.84 -9.35 -21.55
N VAL A 532 10.40 -8.69 -22.56
CA VAL A 532 11.07 -7.41 -22.43
C VAL A 532 10.04 -6.30 -22.48
N VAL A 533 10.13 -5.37 -21.53
CA VAL A 533 9.29 -4.18 -21.43
C VAL A 533 10.09 -2.94 -21.81
N TYR A 534 9.52 -2.08 -22.61
CA TYR A 534 10.09 -0.80 -23.04
C TYR A 534 9.37 0.35 -22.37
N ALA A 535 10.13 1.35 -21.91
CA ALA A 535 9.55 2.58 -21.37
C ALA A 535 9.09 3.53 -22.49
N SER A 536 8.17 4.42 -22.15
CA SER A 536 7.82 5.54 -23.04
C SER A 536 9.06 6.39 -23.36
N ALA A 537 9.21 6.83 -24.61
CA ALA A 537 10.29 7.73 -25.02
C ALA A 537 10.32 9.08 -24.27
N LYS A 538 9.28 9.39 -23.51
CA LYS A 538 9.21 10.58 -22.64
C LYS A 538 9.93 10.40 -21.31
N ILE A 539 10.24 9.17 -20.90
CA ILE A 539 10.93 8.85 -19.64
C ILE A 539 12.44 8.88 -19.91
N ALA A 540 13.08 9.99 -19.57
CA ALA A 540 14.50 10.19 -19.84
C ALA A 540 15.40 9.17 -19.13
N ALA A 541 15.06 8.78 -17.90
CA ALA A 541 15.82 7.84 -17.08
C ALA A 541 15.92 6.44 -17.71
N ASP A 542 14.94 6.04 -18.54
CA ASP A 542 14.84 4.71 -19.13
C ASP A 542 15.14 4.70 -20.64
N SER A 543 15.60 5.83 -21.18
CA SER A 543 15.97 5.92 -22.61
C SER A 543 17.07 4.90 -22.95
N GLY A 544 16.82 4.05 -23.96
CA GLY A 544 17.76 3.01 -24.38
C GLY A 544 17.92 1.84 -23.39
N LYS A 545 16.99 1.71 -22.42
CA LYS A 545 16.95 0.63 -21.45
C LYS A 545 15.72 -0.26 -21.65
N VAL A 546 15.79 -1.44 -21.08
CA VAL A 546 14.68 -2.41 -21.01
C VAL A 546 14.58 -2.97 -19.60
N CYS A 547 13.37 -3.36 -19.25
CA CYS A 547 13.07 -4.14 -18.04
C CYS A 547 12.53 -5.50 -18.46
N VAL A 548 12.62 -6.51 -17.59
CA VAL A 548 12.03 -7.83 -17.80
C VAL A 548 10.86 -8.03 -16.86
N GLN A 549 9.74 -8.51 -17.39
CA GLN A 549 8.54 -8.86 -16.66
C GLN A 549 8.13 -10.31 -16.96
N ARG A 550 7.61 -11.01 -15.94
CA ARG A 550 7.00 -12.34 -16.08
C ARG A 550 5.74 -12.39 -15.22
N GLY A 551 4.59 -12.46 -15.85
CA GLY A 551 3.32 -12.31 -15.15
C GLY A 551 3.24 -10.97 -14.43
N ALA A 552 2.82 -10.96 -13.18
CA ALA A 552 2.77 -9.78 -12.32
C ALA A 552 4.15 -9.27 -11.87
N LEU A 553 5.20 -10.10 -11.97
CA LEU A 553 6.50 -9.83 -11.37
C LEU A 553 7.41 -9.04 -12.32
N VAL A 554 7.97 -7.96 -11.81
CA VAL A 554 9.10 -7.23 -12.40
C VAL A 554 10.40 -7.87 -11.91
N TYR A 555 11.41 -7.89 -12.76
CA TYR A 555 12.70 -8.54 -12.47
C TYR A 555 13.83 -7.53 -12.38
N CYS A 556 14.84 -7.84 -11.58
CA CYS A 556 16.06 -7.04 -11.45
C CYS A 556 17.31 -7.91 -11.47
N ALA A 557 18.44 -7.30 -11.84
CA ALA A 557 19.76 -7.90 -11.72
C ALA A 557 20.39 -7.50 -10.39
N GLU A 558 20.98 -8.48 -9.66
CA GLU A 558 21.81 -8.23 -8.47
C GLU A 558 23.28 -8.62 -8.74
N GLU A 559 24.20 -7.90 -8.06
CA GLU A 559 25.64 -8.16 -8.14
C GLU A 559 26.03 -9.57 -7.69
N VAL A 560 25.31 -10.11 -6.71
CA VAL A 560 25.53 -11.47 -6.17
C VAL A 560 25.48 -12.53 -7.29
N ASP A 561 24.57 -12.40 -8.24
CA ASP A 561 24.39 -13.35 -9.33
C ASP A 561 25.24 -13.01 -10.56
N ASN A 562 25.57 -11.74 -10.75
CA ASN A 562 26.08 -11.25 -12.02
C ASN A 562 27.49 -10.63 -11.95
N GLY A 563 28.07 -10.46 -10.76
CA GLY A 563 29.16 -9.51 -10.59
C GLY A 563 28.62 -8.08 -10.77
N LYS A 564 29.47 -7.09 -11.00
CA LYS A 564 29.02 -5.69 -11.14
C LYS A 564 27.88 -5.55 -12.14
N VAL A 565 26.82 -4.84 -11.73
CA VAL A 565 25.59 -4.70 -12.52
C VAL A 565 25.62 -3.46 -13.41
N LEU A 566 26.31 -2.40 -13.00
CA LEU A 566 26.41 -1.17 -13.78
C LEU A 566 26.94 -1.39 -15.22
N PRO A 567 27.94 -2.24 -15.46
CA PRO A 567 28.46 -2.47 -16.81
C PRO A 567 27.65 -3.46 -17.65
N LEU A 568 26.49 -3.95 -17.17
CA LEU A 568 25.67 -4.92 -17.90
C LEU A 568 24.80 -4.24 -18.97
N TYR A 569 24.71 -4.89 -20.11
CA TYR A 569 23.86 -4.52 -21.25
C TYR A 569 23.08 -5.76 -21.72
N VAL A 570 21.82 -5.60 -22.01
CA VAL A 570 21.00 -6.62 -22.68
C VAL A 570 21.33 -6.58 -24.18
N LYS A 571 21.46 -7.72 -24.80
CA LYS A 571 21.67 -7.80 -26.26
C LYS A 571 20.38 -7.43 -26.99
N ALA A 572 20.48 -6.54 -27.99
CA ALA A 572 19.33 -6.13 -28.78
C ALA A 572 18.61 -7.35 -29.39
N GLY A 573 17.29 -7.41 -29.22
CA GLY A 573 16.47 -8.55 -29.68
C GLY A 573 16.61 -9.83 -28.86
N ALA A 574 17.30 -9.81 -27.71
CA ALA A 574 17.34 -10.97 -26.83
C ALA A 574 15.99 -11.25 -26.19
N GLU A 575 15.58 -12.50 -26.19
CA GLU A 575 14.38 -12.98 -25.53
C GLU A 575 14.73 -13.53 -24.14
N PRO A 576 14.05 -13.09 -23.08
CA PRO A 576 14.27 -13.64 -21.75
C PRO A 576 13.71 -15.05 -21.64
N LYS A 577 14.36 -15.88 -20.81
CA LYS A 577 13.97 -17.28 -20.60
C LYS A 577 13.77 -17.54 -19.10
N ALA A 578 12.61 -18.04 -18.73
CA ALA A 578 12.34 -18.52 -17.37
C ALA A 578 13.15 -19.81 -17.12
N LEU A 579 13.70 -19.91 -15.93
CA LEU A 579 14.33 -21.13 -15.41
C LEU A 579 13.33 -21.95 -14.60
N ASP A 580 13.76 -23.10 -14.11
CA ASP A 580 12.95 -23.92 -13.20
C ASP A 580 12.73 -23.18 -11.87
N PHE A 581 11.64 -23.51 -11.19
CA PHE A 581 11.35 -23.00 -9.86
C PHE A 581 12.41 -23.45 -8.86
N GLU A 582 13.00 -22.53 -8.13
CA GLU A 582 14.02 -22.75 -7.11
C GLU A 582 13.43 -22.56 -5.70
N PRO A 583 12.97 -23.64 -5.04
CA PRO A 583 12.26 -23.51 -3.76
C PRO A 583 13.12 -22.98 -2.60
N GLU A 584 14.43 -23.27 -2.63
CA GLU A 584 15.37 -22.88 -1.56
C GLU A 584 15.98 -21.48 -1.78
N THR A 585 15.80 -20.89 -2.96
CA THR A 585 16.36 -19.58 -3.29
C THR A 585 15.35 -18.50 -2.95
N LEU A 586 15.72 -17.58 -2.03
CA LEU A 586 14.92 -16.39 -1.67
C LEU A 586 13.44 -16.70 -1.32
N GLY A 587 13.21 -17.83 -0.64
CA GLY A 587 11.86 -18.27 -0.23
C GLY A 587 11.04 -18.93 -1.35
N GLY A 588 11.66 -19.20 -2.49
CA GLY A 588 11.08 -19.81 -3.68
C GLY A 588 10.86 -18.77 -4.79
N ILE A 589 11.61 -18.91 -5.89
CA ILE A 589 11.50 -18.01 -7.05
C ILE A 589 11.58 -18.79 -8.36
N VAL A 590 11.11 -18.17 -9.44
CA VAL A 590 11.43 -18.56 -10.82
C VAL A 590 12.39 -17.51 -11.36
N PRO A 591 13.70 -17.78 -11.45
CA PRO A 591 14.63 -16.85 -12.04
C PRO A 591 14.44 -16.74 -13.55
N VAL A 592 14.95 -15.65 -14.14
CA VAL A 592 14.94 -15.42 -15.58
C VAL A 592 16.37 -15.15 -16.04
N GLU A 593 16.74 -15.71 -17.19
CA GLU A 593 18.00 -15.41 -17.86
C GLU A 593 17.75 -14.67 -19.18
N ILE A 594 18.65 -13.73 -19.50
CA ILE A 594 18.62 -13.02 -20.77
C ILE A 594 20.05 -12.86 -21.30
N ALA A 595 20.22 -13.00 -22.62
CA ALA A 595 21.51 -12.81 -23.27
C ALA A 595 21.93 -11.34 -23.22
N GLY A 596 23.16 -11.08 -22.85
CA GLY A 596 23.72 -9.74 -22.71
C GLY A 596 25.24 -9.73 -22.83
N CYS A 597 25.82 -8.62 -22.39
CA CYS A 597 27.27 -8.47 -22.30
C CYS A 597 27.64 -7.53 -21.13
N ALA A 598 28.88 -7.62 -20.69
CA ALA A 598 29.46 -6.73 -19.72
C ALA A 598 30.55 -5.86 -20.37
N GLN A 599 30.46 -4.54 -20.20
CA GLN A 599 31.52 -3.62 -20.59
C GLN A 599 32.73 -3.86 -19.69
N GLN A 600 33.91 -3.99 -20.30
CA GLN A 600 35.17 -4.06 -19.57
C GLN A 600 35.54 -2.66 -19.06
N ASP A 601 36.06 -2.60 -17.86
CA ASP A 601 36.53 -1.36 -17.26
C ASP A 601 37.75 -0.81 -18.01
N ILE A 602 37.98 0.47 -17.87
CA ILE A 602 39.13 1.19 -18.44
C ILE A 602 39.86 1.91 -17.30
N ASP A 603 41.19 1.97 -17.41
CA ASP A 603 42.06 2.54 -16.36
C ASP A 603 41.95 4.08 -16.21
N THR A 604 41.12 4.73 -17.00
CA THR A 604 40.94 6.19 -17.02
C THR A 604 39.48 6.56 -16.91
N LEU A 605 39.19 7.75 -16.37
CA LEU A 605 37.82 8.24 -16.27
C LEU A 605 37.11 8.34 -17.62
N TYR A 606 37.84 8.74 -18.66
CA TYR A 606 37.32 8.91 -20.02
C TYR A 606 38.30 8.35 -21.03
N SER A 607 37.80 7.80 -22.14
CA SER A 607 38.59 7.27 -23.23
C SER A 607 37.95 7.62 -24.58
N THR A 608 38.79 7.94 -25.57
CA THR A 608 38.36 8.07 -26.97
C THR A 608 38.27 6.73 -27.68
N LYS A 609 38.75 5.65 -27.07
CA LYS A 609 38.65 4.30 -27.59
C LYS A 609 37.34 3.65 -27.15
N ALA A 610 36.64 3.03 -28.09
CA ALA A 610 35.42 2.29 -27.77
C ALA A 610 35.69 1.21 -26.71
N PRO A 611 34.81 1.05 -25.73
CA PRO A 611 34.97 0.01 -24.70
C PRO A 611 34.86 -1.40 -25.32
N LYS A 612 35.51 -2.34 -24.70
CA LYS A 612 35.37 -3.78 -25.03
C LYS A 612 34.22 -4.38 -24.23
N PHE A 613 33.58 -5.36 -24.81
CA PHE A 613 32.46 -6.08 -24.18
C PHE A 613 32.78 -7.58 -24.17
N VAL A 614 32.31 -8.24 -23.12
CA VAL A 614 32.39 -9.70 -22.98
C VAL A 614 30.94 -10.23 -22.91
N GLU A 615 30.67 -11.23 -23.74
CA GLU A 615 29.35 -11.91 -23.73
C GLU A 615 29.06 -12.50 -22.35
N LYS A 616 27.80 -12.35 -21.93
CA LYS A 616 27.36 -12.79 -20.62
C LYS A 616 25.87 -13.15 -20.65
N THR A 617 25.50 -14.21 -19.97
CA THR A 617 24.11 -14.44 -19.58
C THR A 617 23.82 -13.67 -18.30
N ILE A 618 22.80 -12.83 -18.31
CA ILE A 618 22.37 -12.02 -17.17
C ILE A 618 21.27 -12.81 -16.47
N ARG A 619 21.47 -13.10 -15.18
CA ARG A 619 20.48 -13.74 -14.32
C ARG A 619 19.68 -12.65 -13.59
N LEU A 620 18.35 -12.77 -13.62
CA LEU A 620 17.42 -11.85 -13.03
C LEU A 620 16.55 -12.57 -11.99
N ILE A 621 16.24 -11.87 -10.91
CA ILE A 621 15.35 -12.34 -9.84
C ILE A 621 14.13 -11.43 -9.72
N PRO A 622 12.99 -11.91 -9.14
CA PRO A 622 11.86 -11.05 -8.86
C PRO A 622 12.24 -9.85 -7.98
N TYR A 623 11.82 -8.65 -8.37
CA TYR A 623 12.16 -7.39 -7.69
C TYR A 623 11.82 -7.41 -6.20
N TYR A 624 10.69 -8.01 -5.78
CA TYR A 624 10.33 -8.04 -4.37
C TYR A 624 11.35 -8.77 -3.49
N THR A 625 12.23 -9.60 -4.07
CA THR A 625 13.23 -10.39 -3.33
C THR A 625 14.62 -9.75 -3.24
N TRP A 626 14.85 -8.60 -3.88
CA TRP A 626 16.15 -7.95 -3.85
C TRP A 626 16.58 -7.52 -2.43
N ALA A 627 17.89 -7.31 -2.22
CA ALA A 627 18.51 -6.94 -0.92
C ALA A 627 18.24 -7.92 0.24
N ASN A 628 17.91 -9.19 -0.06
CA ASN A 628 17.85 -10.25 0.96
C ASN A 628 19.18 -11.01 1.14
N ARG A 629 20.19 -10.70 0.30
CA ARG A 629 21.50 -11.38 0.29
C ARG A 629 22.65 -10.42 0.63
N GLY A 630 22.37 -9.38 1.42
CA GLY A 630 23.33 -8.36 1.83
C GLY A 630 23.41 -7.16 0.88
N GLU A 631 24.33 -6.23 1.21
CA GLU A 631 24.56 -5.03 0.41
C GLU A 631 25.25 -5.38 -0.91
N ASN A 632 24.59 -5.07 -2.04
CA ASN A 632 25.13 -5.29 -3.37
C ASN A 632 24.48 -4.34 -4.39
N GLN A 633 25.04 -4.27 -5.63
CA GLN A 633 24.42 -3.48 -6.69
C GLN A 633 23.12 -4.14 -7.15
N MET A 634 22.13 -3.31 -7.49
CA MET A 634 20.87 -3.77 -8.08
C MET A 634 20.44 -2.83 -9.21
N ARG A 635 19.81 -3.38 -10.26
CA ARG A 635 19.23 -2.62 -11.34
C ARG A 635 18.02 -3.32 -11.96
N VAL A 636 16.92 -2.58 -12.13
CA VAL A 636 15.70 -3.02 -12.82
C VAL A 636 15.81 -2.74 -14.33
N TRP A 637 16.14 -1.50 -14.70
CA TRP A 637 16.28 -1.07 -16.09
C TRP A 637 17.72 -1.25 -16.59
N LEU A 638 17.91 -2.15 -17.53
CA LEU A 638 19.21 -2.48 -18.12
C LEU A 638 19.36 -1.83 -19.50
N PRO A 639 20.48 -1.18 -19.81
CA PRO A 639 20.72 -0.63 -21.14
C PRO A 639 20.80 -1.74 -22.19
N VAL A 640 20.44 -1.39 -23.44
CA VAL A 640 20.47 -2.29 -24.60
C VAL A 640 21.67 -2.00 -25.48
N LYS A 641 22.31 -3.04 -26.02
CA LYS A 641 23.39 -2.96 -26.98
C LYS A 641 23.13 -3.84 -28.19
#